data_9df4a70aa4abdf4161321ac8e833b994
#
_entry.id   9df4a70aa4abdf4161321ac8e833b994
#
_cell.length_a   1.000
_cell.length_b   1.000
_cell.length_c   1.000
_cell.angle_alpha   90.00
_cell.angle_beta   90.00
_cell.angle_gamma   90.00
#
_symmetry.space_group_name_H-M   'P 1'
#
loop_
_entity.id
_entity.type
_entity.pdbx_description
1 polymer ?
#
loop_
_entity_poly.entity_id
_entity_poly.type
_entity_poly.pdbx_seq_one_letter_code
_entity_poly.pdbx_strand_id
1 'polypeptide(L)'
;MAGMMLGRHDWMLPPWAQLALASVVQLWLAVPFYKSAWASIKGGLANMDVLVTLGTGAIYLYSLYMMSAPHSHGHVYFEAGVMVIGFVSLGKYLEQRSKKTSLNSLGLLLQLTPRQVSRQRDGSWQTVPLDQVQIGDLLRANHGERIAADGIVESGSGWTDESHLTGESRPEAKAPGSRVLAGALVSDGSLIYRAEQLGSQTLLGDMMAALAEAQGSKAPIARIADRAAAIFVPAVVAIAVATFALTWALQGNATTALMHAVAVLVIACPCALGLATPAAIMVGMGKAVRHGIWYKDAAAMEEAARVDTVVLDKTGTLTEGRPQIAAVWLAEEKSPLPCEAGEGESAHEKDEAYFMGTEGGGVKNRGATADHTDERSHELYRLAAAVEQNATHPLARAIVAATTARGIAIPETANAKTDSGAGIRADVAGVGTVSVGKPDYCGLTLPENLGDVWAVASIVAVAVNGHPLGAFALADALKADSQAAIERLHAHGIAVCIMSGDHDRTVAWIARQLGIDDARGDMSPRDKAAAIDALKAAGKTVAMVGDGINDAPALAAANVSFAMKDGADIAAHTAAATLMQHSVNQLVDALLISRATLQNIRQNLFFAFIYNILGIPLAALGYLSPIIAGAAMALSSISVLGNALRLKRARID
;
A
#
# COMPACT_ATOMS: atom_id res chain seq x y z
N MET A 1 28.23 16.10 39.15
CA MET A 1 27.57 14.90 38.59
C MET A 1 28.11 13.60 39.20
N ALA A 2 29.37 13.23 38.98
CA ALA A 2 29.93 11.98 39.53
C ALA A 2 29.89 11.93 41.06
N GLY A 3 30.14 13.06 41.76
CA GLY A 3 30.10 13.16 43.23
C GLY A 3 28.77 12.80 43.85
N MET A 4 27.64 13.27 43.27
CA MET A 4 26.30 13.00 43.76
C MET A 4 25.86 11.54 43.51
N MET A 5 26.23 10.94 42.36
CA MET A 5 25.97 9.53 42.04
C MET A 5 26.79 8.58 42.95
N LEU A 6 27.96 9.01 43.40
CA LEU A 6 28.88 8.20 44.22
C LEU A 6 28.84 8.57 45.72
N GLY A 7 27.92 9.48 46.13
CA GLY A 7 27.81 9.94 47.54
C GLY A 7 29.02 10.73 48.04
N ARG A 8 29.87 11.24 47.13
CA ARG A 8 31.07 12.02 47.48
C ARG A 8 30.78 13.50 47.35
N HIS A 9 30.50 14.15 48.48
CA HIS A 9 30.23 15.59 48.58
C HIS A 9 31.43 16.48 48.22
N ASP A 10 32.64 15.96 48.35
CA ASP A 10 33.91 16.70 48.06
C ASP A 10 34.10 17.00 46.57
N TRP A 11 33.30 16.39 45.68
CA TRP A 11 33.38 16.60 44.22
C TRP A 11 32.28 17.53 43.70
N MET A 12 31.50 18.15 44.58
CA MET A 12 30.47 19.10 44.19
C MET A 12 31.06 20.48 43.92
N LEU A 13 30.57 21.15 42.88
CA LEU A 13 30.89 22.56 42.62
C LEU A 13 30.37 23.44 43.77
N PRO A 14 31.02 24.54 44.09
CA PRO A 14 30.53 25.47 45.09
C PRO A 14 29.15 26.01 44.70
N PRO A 15 28.24 26.32 45.66
CA PRO A 15 26.86 26.70 45.40
C PRO A 15 26.68 27.84 44.39
N TRP A 16 27.57 28.84 44.40
CA TRP A 16 27.54 29.96 43.47
C TRP A 16 27.85 29.53 42.02
N ALA A 17 28.74 28.56 41.82
CA ALA A 17 29.04 28.01 40.50
C ALA A 17 27.89 27.14 39.98
N GLN A 18 27.23 26.36 40.86
CA GLN A 18 26.01 25.62 40.53
C GLN A 18 24.88 26.57 40.11
N LEU A 19 24.68 27.70 40.86
CA LEU A 19 23.69 28.72 40.50
C LEU A 19 23.98 29.31 39.12
N ALA A 20 25.24 29.70 38.84
CA ALA A 20 25.60 30.29 37.56
C ALA A 20 25.28 29.33 36.38
N LEU A 21 25.71 28.07 36.50
CA LEU A 21 25.41 27.04 35.47
C LEU A 21 23.92 26.74 35.34
N ALA A 22 23.21 26.61 36.47
CA ALA A 22 21.77 26.34 36.46
C ALA A 22 21.00 27.52 35.85
N SER A 23 21.42 28.76 36.13
CA SER A 23 20.79 29.95 35.53
C SER A 23 20.96 30.00 34.02
N VAL A 24 22.15 29.66 33.50
CA VAL A 24 22.36 29.55 32.04
C VAL A 24 21.44 28.49 31.44
N VAL A 25 21.33 27.31 32.05
CA VAL A 25 20.47 26.21 31.55
C VAL A 25 18.98 26.61 31.62
N GLN A 26 18.54 27.24 32.74
CA GLN A 26 17.15 27.68 32.91
C GLN A 26 16.77 28.80 31.93
N LEU A 27 17.64 29.79 31.74
CA LEU A 27 17.35 31.00 30.97
C LEU A 27 17.60 30.81 29.45
N TRP A 28 18.29 29.76 29.06
CA TRP A 28 18.59 29.50 27.65
C TRP A 28 18.03 28.17 27.18
N LEU A 29 18.41 27.05 27.78
CA LEU A 29 18.02 25.70 27.32
C LEU A 29 16.56 25.37 27.69
N ALA A 30 16.04 25.89 28.81
CA ALA A 30 14.67 25.63 29.25
C ALA A 30 13.62 26.58 28.66
N VAL A 31 14.00 27.67 27.99
CA VAL A 31 13.06 28.64 27.39
C VAL A 31 12.03 28.03 26.44
N PRO A 32 12.36 27.08 25.56
CA PRO A 32 11.37 26.42 24.72
C PRO A 32 10.29 25.70 25.53
N PHE A 33 10.64 25.08 26.66
CA PHE A 33 9.69 24.40 27.54
C PHE A 33 8.74 25.41 28.21
N TYR A 34 9.26 26.55 28.69
CA TYR A 34 8.46 27.62 29.31
C TYR A 34 7.45 28.22 28.31
N LYS A 35 7.90 28.54 27.10
CA LYS A 35 7.02 29.05 26.03
C LYS A 35 5.92 28.07 25.68
N SER A 36 6.26 26.78 25.52
CA SER A 36 5.30 25.72 25.22
C SER A 36 4.32 25.48 26.37
N ALA A 37 4.79 25.44 27.61
CA ALA A 37 3.96 25.31 28.81
C ALA A 37 2.97 26.48 28.92
N TRP A 38 3.42 27.72 28.76
CA TRP A 38 2.57 28.90 28.79
C TRP A 38 1.50 28.91 27.71
N ALA A 39 1.88 28.59 26.48
CA ALA A 39 0.95 28.49 25.36
C ALA A 39 -0.11 27.41 25.60
N SER A 40 0.30 26.27 26.17
CA SER A 40 -0.57 25.15 26.48
C SER A 40 -1.60 25.50 27.58
N ILE A 41 -1.16 26.12 28.65
CA ILE A 41 -2.03 26.61 29.76
C ILE A 41 -3.06 27.62 29.21
N LYS A 42 -2.62 28.57 28.37
CA LYS A 42 -3.52 29.54 27.71
C LYS A 42 -4.56 28.86 26.83
N GLY A 43 -4.20 27.74 26.18
CA GLY A 43 -5.11 26.94 25.36
C GLY A 43 -6.03 26.02 26.16
N GLY A 44 -6.00 26.06 27.52
CA GLY A 44 -6.81 25.18 28.38
C GLY A 44 -6.37 23.72 28.38
N LEU A 45 -5.17 23.43 27.85
CA LEU A 45 -4.58 22.10 27.78
C LEU A 45 -3.32 22.07 28.64
N ALA A 46 -3.08 20.99 29.36
CA ALA A 46 -1.82 20.76 30.05
C ALA A 46 -0.99 19.74 29.28
N ASN A 47 0.18 20.12 28.81
CA ASN A 47 1.13 19.26 28.11
C ASN A 47 2.30 18.86 29.01
N MET A 48 3.20 18.00 28.48
CA MET A 48 4.39 17.55 29.21
C MET A 48 5.34 18.69 29.64
N ASP A 49 5.38 19.78 28.87
CA ASP A 49 6.26 20.91 29.15
C ASP A 49 5.83 21.66 30.41
N VAL A 50 4.54 21.57 30.79
CA VAL A 50 4.02 22.08 32.05
C VAL A 50 4.64 21.33 33.24
N LEU A 51 4.71 19.99 33.18
CA LEU A 51 5.29 19.15 34.24
C LEU A 51 6.79 19.45 34.42
N VAL A 52 7.53 19.53 33.32
CA VAL A 52 8.97 19.85 33.34
C VAL A 52 9.20 21.26 33.90
N THR A 53 8.41 22.24 33.45
CA THR A 53 8.50 23.63 33.90
C THR A 53 8.22 23.74 35.40
N LEU A 54 7.16 23.10 35.89
CA LEU A 54 6.82 23.10 37.31
C LEU A 54 7.90 22.42 38.15
N GLY A 55 8.36 21.23 37.74
CA GLY A 55 9.38 20.49 38.50
C GLY A 55 10.73 21.20 38.56
N THR A 56 11.25 21.65 37.42
CA THR A 56 12.57 22.31 37.35
C THR A 56 12.54 23.72 37.92
N GLY A 57 11.43 24.44 37.74
CA GLY A 57 11.21 25.74 38.34
C GLY A 57 11.14 25.66 39.86
N ALA A 58 10.42 24.68 40.42
CA ALA A 58 10.32 24.46 41.86
C ALA A 58 11.69 24.15 42.49
N ILE A 59 12.50 23.28 41.87
CA ILE A 59 13.87 22.97 42.31
C ILE A 59 14.73 24.24 42.28
N TYR A 60 14.68 25.02 41.22
CA TYR A 60 15.48 26.22 41.05
C TYR A 60 15.14 27.26 42.09
N LEU A 61 13.85 27.60 42.27
CA LEU A 61 13.37 28.57 43.24
C LEU A 61 13.67 28.14 44.69
N TYR A 62 13.48 26.83 44.99
CA TYR A 62 13.81 26.27 46.29
C TYR A 62 15.32 26.38 46.60
N SER A 63 16.17 26.01 45.64
CA SER A 63 17.63 26.09 45.81
C SER A 63 18.11 27.56 45.98
N LEU A 64 17.47 28.51 45.29
CA LEU A 64 17.72 29.93 45.44
C LEU A 64 17.31 30.42 46.84
N TYR A 65 16.13 30.00 47.34
CA TYR A 65 15.68 30.30 48.71
C TYR A 65 16.66 29.76 49.75
N MET A 66 17.09 28.49 49.65
CA MET A 66 18.06 27.87 50.55
C MET A 66 19.41 28.58 50.56
N MET A 67 19.84 29.12 49.42
CA MET A 67 21.09 29.87 49.30
C MET A 67 21.00 31.27 49.92
N SER A 68 19.81 31.88 49.97
CA SER A 68 19.57 33.21 50.51
C SER A 68 19.25 33.24 52.02
N ALA A 69 18.88 32.11 52.62
CA ALA A 69 18.46 32.02 54.01
C ALA A 69 19.66 32.02 54.98
N PRO A 70 19.74 32.95 55.99
CA PRO A 70 20.92 33.21 56.78
C PRO A 70 21.43 32.12 57.73
N HIS A 71 20.65 31.04 57.93
CA HIS A 71 20.95 29.92 58.82
C HIS A 71 20.77 28.53 58.21
N SER A 72 20.70 28.45 56.90
CA SER A 72 20.50 27.16 56.24
C SER A 72 21.84 26.52 55.87
N HIS A 73 22.27 25.52 56.66
CA HIS A 73 23.27 24.52 56.20
C HIS A 73 22.67 23.53 55.19
N GLY A 74 21.61 23.95 54.44
CA GLY A 74 20.88 23.09 53.52
C GLY A 74 21.61 22.91 52.21
N HIS A 75 21.57 21.70 51.68
CA HIS A 75 22.07 21.39 50.34
C HIS A 75 21.24 22.08 49.25
N VAL A 76 21.92 22.67 48.26
CA VAL A 76 21.30 23.19 47.05
C VAL A 76 21.13 22.04 46.02
N TYR A 77 20.06 22.10 45.25
CA TYR A 77 19.67 21.04 44.29
C TYR A 77 19.69 21.51 42.83
N PHE A 78 20.46 22.56 42.52
CA PHE A 78 20.57 23.08 41.15
C PHE A 78 20.98 22.01 40.15
N GLU A 79 21.86 21.06 40.54
CA GLU A 79 22.29 19.95 39.70
C GLU A 79 21.11 19.07 39.25
N ALA A 80 20.17 18.80 40.14
CA ALA A 80 19.01 17.96 39.82
C ALA A 80 18.16 18.62 38.74
N GLY A 81 17.90 19.94 38.84
CA GLY A 81 17.17 20.71 37.82
C GLY A 81 17.87 20.70 36.46
N VAL A 82 19.20 20.93 36.48
CA VAL A 82 20.01 20.88 35.23
C VAL A 82 19.99 19.51 34.59
N MET A 83 20.10 18.43 35.37
CA MET A 83 20.06 17.05 34.83
C MET A 83 18.71 16.70 34.26
N VAL A 84 17.61 17.10 34.92
CA VAL A 84 16.25 16.89 34.41
C VAL A 84 16.07 17.57 33.04
N ILE A 85 16.46 18.88 32.95
CA ILE A 85 16.40 19.61 31.67
C ILE A 85 17.27 18.93 30.61
N GLY A 86 18.48 18.48 30.99
CA GLY A 86 19.39 17.76 30.10
C GLY A 86 18.79 16.48 29.55
N PHE A 87 18.23 15.62 30.41
CA PHE A 87 17.60 14.34 29.96
C PHE A 87 16.35 14.57 29.11
N VAL A 88 15.50 15.54 29.49
CA VAL A 88 14.30 15.86 28.70
C VAL A 88 14.68 16.48 27.35
N SER A 89 15.70 17.35 27.32
CA SER A 89 16.22 17.92 26.07
C SER A 89 16.85 16.87 25.18
N LEU A 90 17.58 15.90 25.75
CA LEU A 90 18.10 14.75 25.01
C LEU A 90 16.96 13.90 24.43
N GLY A 91 15.92 13.63 25.22
CA GLY A 91 14.71 12.93 24.76
C GLY A 91 14.06 13.66 23.58
N LYS A 92 13.84 14.98 23.68
CA LYS A 92 13.31 15.80 22.57
C LYS A 92 14.24 15.84 21.35
N TYR A 93 15.54 15.91 21.55
CA TYR A 93 16.50 15.84 20.45
C TYR A 93 16.43 14.52 19.71
N LEU A 94 16.39 13.39 20.43
CA LEU A 94 16.25 12.07 19.85
C LEU A 94 14.91 11.93 19.12
N GLU A 95 13.84 12.49 19.66
CA GLU A 95 12.54 12.59 19.02
C GLU A 95 12.61 13.34 17.68
N GLN A 96 13.15 14.55 17.69
CA GLN A 96 13.27 15.36 16.47
C GLN A 96 14.18 14.69 15.42
N ARG A 97 15.29 14.10 15.88
CA ARG A 97 16.21 13.35 15.00
C ARG A 97 15.54 12.13 14.39
N SER A 98 14.74 11.40 15.17
CA SER A 98 13.96 10.26 14.68
C SER A 98 12.93 10.68 13.64
N LYS A 99 12.18 11.74 13.88
CA LYS A 99 11.25 12.33 12.91
C LYS A 99 11.99 12.71 11.62
N LYS A 100 13.15 13.38 11.70
CA LYS A 100 13.98 13.72 10.53
C LYS A 100 14.53 12.49 9.81
N THR A 101 14.98 11.47 10.53
CA THR A 101 15.52 10.23 9.91
C THR A 101 14.44 9.43 9.21
N SER A 102 13.22 9.44 9.72
CA SER A 102 12.06 8.84 9.06
C SER A 102 11.60 9.65 7.84
N LEU A 103 11.81 10.98 7.86
CA LEU A 103 11.65 11.87 6.70
C LEU A 103 12.70 11.60 5.59
N ASN A 104 13.80 10.94 5.91
CA ASN A 104 14.80 10.53 4.89
C ASN A 104 14.27 9.47 3.91
N SER A 105 13.15 8.82 4.17
CA SER A 105 12.45 8.02 3.16
C SER A 105 11.92 8.91 2.02
N LEU A 106 11.45 10.12 2.34
CA LEU A 106 11.16 11.20 1.36
C LEU A 106 12.45 11.66 0.66
N GLY A 107 13.54 11.80 1.39
CA GLY A 107 14.84 12.20 0.82
C GLY A 107 15.39 11.21 -0.20
N LEU A 108 15.09 9.92 -0.05
CA LEU A 108 15.43 8.91 -1.05
C LEU A 108 14.60 9.07 -2.32
N LEU A 109 13.31 9.35 -2.21
CA LEU A 109 12.45 9.64 -3.38
C LEU A 109 12.86 10.94 -4.08
N LEU A 110 13.23 11.98 -3.33
CA LEU A 110 13.77 13.23 -3.91
C LEU A 110 15.07 13.02 -4.67
N GLN A 111 15.89 12.01 -4.32
CA GLN A 111 17.10 11.65 -5.05
C GLN A 111 16.81 10.91 -6.36
N LEU A 112 15.57 10.42 -6.57
CA LEU A 112 15.18 9.79 -7.82
C LEU A 112 14.99 10.82 -8.95
N THR A 113 14.73 12.09 -8.64
CA THR A 113 14.56 13.15 -9.63
C THR A 113 15.91 13.72 -10.04
N PRO A 114 16.31 13.66 -11.31
CA PRO A 114 17.55 14.27 -11.79
C PRO A 114 17.48 15.80 -11.71
N ARG A 115 18.58 16.44 -11.36
CA ARG A 115 18.66 17.91 -11.30
C ARG A 115 18.83 18.55 -12.66
N GLN A 116 19.44 17.83 -13.60
CA GLN A 116 19.73 18.24 -14.97
C GLN A 116 19.27 17.17 -15.94
N VAL A 117 18.83 17.57 -17.11
CA VAL A 117 18.30 16.70 -18.16
C VAL A 117 18.80 17.14 -19.52
N SER A 118 18.95 16.20 -20.45
CA SER A 118 19.24 16.48 -21.85
C SER A 118 17.95 16.77 -22.60
N ARG A 119 17.74 18.03 -23.01
CA ARG A 119 16.60 18.48 -23.80
C ARG A 119 17.02 18.80 -25.22
N GLN A 120 16.20 18.45 -26.19
CA GLN A 120 16.41 18.83 -27.58
C GLN A 120 15.82 20.21 -27.85
N ARG A 121 16.63 21.12 -28.40
CA ARG A 121 16.19 22.42 -28.90
C ARG A 121 16.88 22.73 -30.22
N ASP A 122 16.12 23.14 -31.21
CA ASP A 122 16.63 23.48 -32.55
C ASP A 122 17.53 22.38 -33.16
N GLY A 123 17.17 21.10 -32.97
CA GLY A 123 17.92 19.94 -33.46
C GLY A 123 19.18 19.57 -32.67
N SER A 124 19.57 20.36 -31.66
CA SER A 124 20.73 20.10 -30.79
C SER A 124 20.33 19.69 -29.37
N TRP A 125 21.14 18.83 -28.74
CA TRP A 125 20.96 18.40 -27.35
C TRP A 125 21.64 19.36 -26.40
N GLN A 126 20.91 19.89 -25.44
CA GLN A 126 21.40 20.81 -24.42
C GLN A 126 21.08 20.28 -23.03
N THR A 127 22.05 20.30 -22.12
CA THR A 127 21.82 19.99 -20.71
C THR A 127 21.24 21.20 -20.02
N VAL A 128 20.02 21.07 -19.49
CA VAL A 128 19.28 22.13 -18.79
C VAL A 128 18.87 21.66 -17.40
N PRO A 129 18.70 22.57 -16.44
CA PRO A 129 18.05 22.26 -15.17
C PRO A 129 16.60 21.79 -15.41
N LEU A 130 16.11 20.86 -14.56
CA LEU A 130 14.77 20.28 -14.70
C LEU A 130 13.65 21.33 -14.62
N ASP A 131 13.82 22.40 -13.87
CA ASP A 131 12.87 23.50 -13.72
C ASP A 131 12.65 24.32 -15.01
N GLN A 132 13.52 24.16 -16.01
CA GLN A 132 13.39 24.80 -17.33
C GLN A 132 12.71 23.90 -18.38
N VAL A 133 12.36 22.67 -18.03
CA VAL A 133 11.68 21.73 -18.93
C VAL A 133 10.18 22.04 -18.94
N GLN A 134 9.57 21.94 -20.13
CA GLN A 134 8.15 22.15 -20.36
C GLN A 134 7.48 20.87 -20.87
N ILE A 135 6.18 20.77 -20.66
CA ILE A 135 5.37 19.70 -21.25
C ILE A 135 5.47 19.80 -22.77
N GLY A 136 5.71 18.66 -23.42
CA GLY A 136 5.95 18.55 -24.86
C GLY A 136 7.42 18.58 -25.26
N ASP A 137 8.36 18.93 -24.37
CA ASP A 137 9.80 18.88 -24.64
C ASP A 137 10.26 17.45 -24.92
N LEU A 138 11.17 17.30 -25.89
CA LEU A 138 11.89 16.05 -26.13
C LEU A 138 13.09 15.96 -25.22
N LEU A 139 13.10 14.89 -24.41
CA LEU A 139 14.12 14.60 -23.42
C LEU A 139 14.85 13.31 -23.80
N ARG A 140 16.12 13.22 -23.41
CA ARG A 140 16.94 12.01 -23.60
C ARG A 140 17.47 11.53 -22.26
N ALA A 141 17.35 10.23 -22.03
CA ALA A 141 17.99 9.52 -20.91
C ALA A 141 18.81 8.36 -21.46
N ASN A 142 20.08 8.30 -21.09
CA ASN A 142 21.02 7.26 -21.46
C ASN A 142 21.19 6.22 -20.35
N HIS A 143 21.90 5.13 -20.63
CA HIS A 143 22.27 4.14 -19.62
C HIS A 143 22.87 4.79 -18.35
N GLY A 144 22.34 4.42 -17.20
CA GLY A 144 22.72 4.96 -15.88
C GLY A 144 22.07 6.29 -15.52
N GLU A 145 21.31 6.91 -16.43
CA GLU A 145 20.56 8.14 -16.16
C GLU A 145 19.13 7.85 -15.71
N ARG A 146 18.54 8.78 -14.97
CA ARG A 146 17.15 8.69 -14.54
C ARG A 146 16.23 9.47 -15.47
N ILE A 147 15.05 8.92 -15.70
CA ILE A 147 13.96 9.58 -16.41
C ILE A 147 13.51 10.79 -15.59
N ALA A 148 13.35 11.94 -16.24
CA ALA A 148 13.08 13.23 -15.58
C ALA A 148 11.60 13.60 -15.51
N ALA A 149 10.78 13.05 -16.40
CA ALA A 149 9.37 13.35 -16.58
C ALA A 149 8.59 12.08 -16.94
N ASP A 150 7.32 12.01 -16.59
CA ASP A 150 6.46 10.99 -17.18
C ASP A 150 6.19 11.36 -18.65
N GLY A 151 6.20 10.36 -19.53
CA GLY A 151 6.04 10.61 -20.95
C GLY A 151 6.02 9.34 -21.80
N ILE A 152 6.09 9.54 -23.12
CA ILE A 152 6.07 8.46 -24.10
C ILE A 152 7.38 8.44 -24.90
N VAL A 153 7.95 7.27 -25.08
CA VAL A 153 9.15 7.06 -25.90
C VAL A 153 8.82 7.35 -27.37
N GLU A 154 9.55 8.26 -27.99
CA GLU A 154 9.44 8.54 -29.42
C GLU A 154 10.45 7.77 -30.27
N SER A 155 11.66 7.60 -29.73
CA SER A 155 12.71 6.85 -30.43
C SER A 155 13.73 6.28 -29.45
N GLY A 156 14.47 5.29 -29.90
CA GLY A 156 15.38 4.53 -29.08
C GLY A 156 14.72 3.30 -28.47
N SER A 157 15.53 2.48 -27.79
CA SER A 157 15.08 1.30 -27.06
C SER A 157 16.02 1.04 -25.89
N GLY A 158 15.51 0.39 -24.86
CA GLY A 158 16.29 0.09 -23.66
C GLY A 158 15.45 -0.60 -22.59
N TRP A 159 16.07 -0.75 -21.42
CA TRP A 159 15.42 -1.30 -20.24
C TRP A 159 15.41 -0.27 -19.13
N THR A 160 14.28 -0.15 -18.41
CA THR A 160 14.13 0.75 -17.26
C THR A 160 13.92 -0.05 -15.99
N ASP A 161 14.66 0.27 -14.93
CA ASP A 161 14.37 -0.19 -13.58
C ASP A 161 13.40 0.78 -12.90
N GLU A 162 12.17 0.33 -12.74
CA GLU A 162 11.07 1.05 -12.12
C GLU A 162 10.77 0.53 -10.70
N SER A 163 11.62 -0.33 -10.13
CA SER A 163 11.41 -1.02 -8.86
C SER A 163 11.12 -0.10 -7.68
N HIS A 164 11.69 1.10 -7.69
CA HIS A 164 11.45 2.12 -6.65
C HIS A 164 10.08 2.80 -6.75
N LEU A 165 9.43 2.70 -7.91
CA LEU A 165 8.13 3.32 -8.21
C LEU A 165 7.00 2.30 -8.18
N THR A 166 7.20 1.17 -8.85
CA THR A 166 6.20 0.12 -9.01
C THR A 166 6.34 -1.02 -8.00
N GLY A 167 7.55 -1.19 -7.43
CA GLY A 167 7.89 -2.33 -6.57
C GLY A 167 8.26 -3.60 -7.36
N GLU A 168 8.19 -3.59 -8.70
CA GLU A 168 8.60 -4.71 -9.53
C GLU A 168 10.12 -4.78 -9.65
N SER A 169 10.70 -5.95 -9.32
CA SER A 169 12.16 -6.12 -9.30
C SER A 169 12.78 -6.37 -10.69
N ARG A 170 11.97 -6.58 -11.72
CA ARG A 170 12.47 -6.85 -13.07
C ARG A 170 12.48 -5.57 -13.89
N PRO A 171 13.59 -5.25 -14.57
CA PRO A 171 13.60 -4.16 -15.54
C PRO A 171 12.57 -4.39 -16.64
N GLU A 172 11.94 -3.31 -17.10
CA GLU A 172 10.93 -3.33 -18.16
C GLU A 172 11.53 -2.87 -19.49
N ALA A 173 11.24 -3.60 -20.57
CA ALA A 173 11.67 -3.21 -21.91
C ALA A 173 10.85 -2.03 -22.42
N LYS A 174 11.51 -1.00 -22.92
CA LYS A 174 10.91 0.20 -23.50
C LYS A 174 11.28 0.34 -24.98
N ALA A 175 10.28 0.63 -25.79
CA ALA A 175 10.38 0.84 -27.23
C ALA A 175 9.51 2.07 -27.62
N PRO A 176 9.59 2.58 -28.85
CA PRO A 176 8.70 3.66 -29.31
C PRO A 176 7.23 3.37 -29.02
N GLY A 177 6.54 4.32 -28.39
CA GLY A 177 5.17 4.18 -27.89
C GLY A 177 5.05 3.67 -26.46
N SER A 178 6.13 3.20 -25.82
CA SER A 178 6.11 2.79 -24.41
C SER A 178 6.08 4.02 -23.49
N ARG A 179 5.32 3.90 -22.39
CA ARG A 179 5.32 4.91 -21.31
C ARG A 179 6.57 4.78 -20.45
N VAL A 180 7.14 5.92 -20.04
CA VAL A 180 8.25 6.04 -19.10
C VAL A 180 7.85 6.88 -17.90
N LEU A 181 8.41 6.57 -16.73
CA LEU A 181 8.05 7.18 -15.45
C LEU A 181 9.22 7.98 -14.87
N ALA A 182 8.94 9.18 -14.39
CA ALA A 182 9.92 10.03 -13.71
C ALA A 182 10.54 9.30 -12.50
N GLY A 183 11.87 9.30 -12.41
CA GLY A 183 12.61 8.61 -11.35
C GLY A 183 13.08 7.20 -11.73
N ALA A 184 12.54 6.57 -12.77
CA ALA A 184 13.02 5.28 -13.29
C ALA A 184 14.49 5.40 -13.76
N LEU A 185 15.28 4.35 -13.55
CA LEU A 185 16.67 4.30 -13.99
C LEU A 185 16.76 3.56 -15.32
N VAL A 186 17.38 4.16 -16.33
CA VAL A 186 17.70 3.47 -17.57
C VAL A 186 18.84 2.49 -17.30
N SER A 187 18.52 1.20 -17.20
CA SER A 187 19.48 0.13 -16.89
C SER A 187 20.24 -0.36 -18.11
N ASP A 188 19.69 -0.15 -19.30
CA ASP A 188 20.35 -0.43 -20.59
C ASP A 188 19.73 0.42 -21.71
N GLY A 189 20.51 0.73 -22.75
CA GLY A 189 20.07 1.47 -23.92
C GLY A 189 20.03 2.99 -23.75
N SER A 190 19.30 3.64 -24.63
CA SER A 190 19.06 5.09 -24.63
C SER A 190 17.65 5.38 -25.13
N LEU A 191 16.92 6.23 -24.41
CA LEU A 191 15.54 6.56 -24.67
C LEU A 191 15.42 8.06 -24.98
N ILE A 192 14.71 8.37 -26.05
CA ILE A 192 14.25 9.74 -26.35
C ILE A 192 12.75 9.72 -26.16
N TYR A 193 12.25 10.56 -25.29
CA TYR A 193 10.85 10.57 -24.89
C TYR A 193 10.29 11.99 -24.80
N ARG A 194 9.01 12.13 -25.07
CA ARG A 194 8.28 13.40 -24.92
C ARG A 194 7.71 13.51 -23.52
N ALA A 195 7.99 14.63 -22.85
CA ALA A 195 7.48 14.90 -21.52
C ALA A 195 5.97 15.22 -21.58
N GLU A 196 5.15 14.45 -20.86
CA GLU A 196 3.70 14.67 -20.71
C GLU A 196 3.34 15.26 -19.36
N GLN A 197 4.04 14.84 -18.29
CA GLN A 197 3.81 15.32 -16.93
C GLN A 197 5.14 15.66 -16.26
N LEU A 198 5.16 16.73 -15.46
CA LEU A 198 6.35 17.27 -14.80
C LEU A 198 6.11 17.56 -13.32
N GLY A 199 7.13 17.41 -12.51
CA GLY A 199 7.16 17.82 -11.11
C GLY A 199 6.09 17.13 -10.27
N SER A 200 5.17 17.90 -9.68
CA SER A 200 4.08 17.38 -8.84
C SER A 200 3.00 16.63 -9.59
N GLN A 201 2.96 16.70 -10.91
CA GLN A 201 1.98 15.98 -11.74
C GLN A 201 2.49 14.61 -12.19
N THR A 202 3.76 14.28 -11.93
CA THR A 202 4.31 12.95 -12.21
C THR A 202 3.87 11.95 -11.16
N LEU A 203 3.89 10.68 -11.51
CA LEU A 203 3.66 9.58 -10.56
C LEU A 203 4.53 9.71 -9.31
N LEU A 204 5.82 10.04 -9.48
CA LEU A 204 6.74 10.29 -8.37
C LEU A 204 6.32 11.52 -7.54
N GLY A 205 5.79 12.56 -8.18
CA GLY A 205 5.24 13.76 -7.54
C GLY A 205 4.04 13.44 -6.66
N ASP A 206 3.11 12.65 -7.17
CA ASP A 206 1.93 12.17 -6.43
C ASP A 206 2.33 11.30 -5.24
N MET A 207 3.33 10.40 -5.40
CA MET A 207 3.91 9.63 -4.30
C MET A 207 4.41 10.53 -3.18
N MET A 208 5.14 11.57 -3.53
CA MET A 208 5.70 12.53 -2.58
C MET A 208 4.61 13.32 -1.87
N ALA A 209 3.57 13.75 -2.59
CA ALA A 209 2.43 14.46 -2.04
C ALA A 209 1.64 13.59 -1.06
N ALA A 210 1.30 12.36 -1.45
CA ALA A 210 0.60 11.40 -0.60
C ALA A 210 1.41 11.08 0.68
N LEU A 211 2.72 10.88 0.56
CA LEU A 211 3.59 10.63 1.72
C LEU A 211 3.70 11.86 2.64
N ALA A 212 3.73 13.07 2.09
CA ALA A 212 3.74 14.31 2.86
C ALA A 212 2.40 14.54 3.58
N GLU A 213 1.26 14.30 2.91
CA GLU A 213 -0.08 14.38 3.50
C GLU A 213 -0.26 13.37 4.62
N ALA A 214 0.17 12.12 4.38
CA ALA A 214 0.14 11.06 5.37
C ALA A 214 0.97 11.39 6.62
N GLN A 215 2.10 12.08 6.47
CA GLN A 215 2.93 12.55 7.59
C GLN A 215 2.26 13.70 8.36
N GLY A 216 1.48 14.53 7.69
CA GLY A 216 0.71 15.62 8.30
C GLY A 216 -0.58 15.14 8.96
N SER A 217 -1.13 13.99 8.56
CA SER A 217 -2.37 13.46 9.09
C SER A 217 -2.17 12.79 10.45
N LYS A 218 -3.12 13.02 11.38
CA LYS A 218 -3.13 12.32 12.67
C LYS A 218 -4.03 11.10 12.60
N ALA A 219 -3.44 9.92 12.75
CA ALA A 219 -4.20 8.68 12.91
C ALA A 219 -5.21 8.77 14.08
N PRO A 220 -6.38 8.11 14.00
CA PRO A 220 -7.36 8.08 15.09
C PRO A 220 -6.77 7.69 16.44
N ILE A 221 -5.88 6.71 16.49
CA ILE A 221 -5.20 6.26 17.71
C ILE A 221 -4.32 7.36 18.33
N ALA A 222 -3.71 8.23 17.53
CA ALA A 222 -2.93 9.37 18.02
C ALA A 222 -3.83 10.40 18.75
N ARG A 223 -5.04 10.63 18.26
CA ARG A 223 -6.04 11.50 18.92
C ARG A 223 -6.49 10.92 20.26
N ILE A 224 -6.60 9.60 20.39
CA ILE A 224 -6.91 8.93 21.66
C ILE A 224 -5.75 9.12 22.64
N ALA A 225 -4.50 8.96 22.18
CA ALA A 225 -3.32 9.19 23.00
C ALA A 225 -3.22 10.66 23.49
N ASP A 226 -3.48 11.64 22.61
CA ASP A 226 -3.52 13.06 22.98
C ASP A 226 -4.60 13.34 24.04
N ARG A 227 -5.79 12.74 23.92
CA ARG A 227 -6.89 12.89 24.91
C ARG A 227 -6.53 12.24 26.24
N ALA A 228 -5.90 11.06 26.23
CA ALA A 228 -5.40 10.42 27.44
C ALA A 228 -4.36 11.28 28.14
N ALA A 229 -3.44 11.90 27.41
CA ALA A 229 -2.44 12.83 27.98
C ALA A 229 -3.08 14.06 28.62
N ALA A 230 -4.14 14.60 28.03
CA ALA A 230 -4.86 15.77 28.57
C ALA A 230 -5.52 15.52 29.95
N ILE A 231 -5.93 14.28 30.23
CA ILE A 231 -6.44 13.85 31.53
C ILE A 231 -5.29 13.51 32.50
N PHE A 232 -4.29 12.83 31.98
CA PHE A 232 -3.17 12.33 32.76
C PHE A 232 -2.33 13.44 33.42
N VAL A 233 -2.04 14.52 32.71
CA VAL A 233 -1.18 15.60 33.23
C VAL A 233 -1.81 16.30 34.45
N PRO A 234 -3.07 16.74 34.47
CA PRO A 234 -3.70 17.28 35.68
C PRO A 234 -3.74 16.28 36.84
N ALA A 235 -4.01 15.00 36.57
CA ALA A 235 -3.99 13.97 37.61
C ALA A 235 -2.61 13.82 38.27
N VAL A 236 -1.54 13.84 37.46
CA VAL A 236 -0.17 13.78 37.95
C VAL A 236 0.19 15.01 38.82
N VAL A 237 -0.24 16.22 38.41
CA VAL A 237 -0.02 17.43 39.23
C VAL A 237 -0.72 17.28 40.59
N ALA A 238 -1.95 16.76 40.62
CA ALA A 238 -2.66 16.50 41.87
C ALA A 238 -1.93 15.45 42.74
N ILE A 239 -1.43 14.36 42.12
CA ILE A 239 -0.62 13.35 42.83
C ILE A 239 0.67 13.98 43.40
N ALA A 240 1.35 14.82 42.63
CA ALA A 240 2.58 15.48 43.10
C ALA A 240 2.31 16.42 44.30
N VAL A 241 1.21 17.19 44.24
CA VAL A 241 0.78 18.04 45.36
C VAL A 241 0.42 17.20 46.59
N ALA A 242 -0.33 16.12 46.40
CA ALA A 242 -0.66 15.19 47.48
C ALA A 242 0.60 14.53 48.08
N THR A 243 1.55 14.11 47.25
CA THR A 243 2.83 13.54 47.65
C THR A 243 3.62 14.56 48.49
N PHE A 244 3.69 15.83 48.05
CA PHE A 244 4.31 16.88 48.81
C PHE A 244 3.69 17.05 50.19
N ALA A 245 2.37 17.24 50.25
CA ALA A 245 1.64 17.47 51.47
C ALA A 245 1.77 16.29 52.45
N LEU A 246 1.59 15.05 51.95
CA LEU A 246 1.68 13.86 52.79
C LEU A 246 3.10 13.62 53.31
N THR A 247 4.12 13.73 52.47
CA THR A 247 5.52 13.57 52.89
C THR A 247 5.92 14.62 53.89
N TRP A 248 5.50 15.88 53.67
CA TRP A 248 5.78 16.95 54.63
C TRP A 248 5.08 16.74 55.97
N ALA A 249 3.82 16.33 55.96
CA ALA A 249 3.07 16.02 57.18
C ALA A 249 3.66 14.84 57.97
N LEU A 250 4.14 13.80 57.27
CA LEU A 250 4.70 12.59 57.92
C LEU A 250 6.15 12.75 58.38
N GLN A 251 6.98 13.45 57.63
CA GLN A 251 8.44 13.53 57.89
C GLN A 251 8.90 14.89 58.41
N GLY A 252 8.06 15.92 58.38
CA GLY A 252 8.40 17.27 58.82
C GLY A 252 9.48 17.98 57.96
N ASN A 253 9.91 17.35 56.87
CA ASN A 253 11.03 17.85 56.05
C ASN A 253 10.52 18.30 54.66
N ALA A 254 10.45 19.63 54.47
CA ALA A 254 9.98 20.23 53.21
C ALA A 254 10.91 19.91 52.02
N THR A 255 12.21 19.74 52.24
CA THR A 255 13.18 19.38 51.21
C THR A 255 12.87 18.00 50.63
N THR A 256 12.71 17.01 51.50
CA THR A 256 12.38 15.62 51.08
C THR A 256 11.03 15.59 50.40
N ALA A 257 10.02 16.30 50.94
CA ALA A 257 8.69 16.39 50.32
C ALA A 257 8.74 17.00 48.91
N LEU A 258 9.53 18.08 48.72
CA LEU A 258 9.72 18.70 47.41
C LEU A 258 10.40 17.72 46.42
N MET A 259 11.45 17.04 46.87
CA MET A 259 12.18 16.10 46.00
C MET A 259 11.30 14.92 45.55
N HIS A 260 10.45 14.39 46.43
CA HIS A 260 9.48 13.33 46.05
C HIS A 260 8.45 13.87 45.07
N ALA A 261 7.87 15.04 45.30
CA ALA A 261 6.89 15.65 44.40
C ALA A 261 7.48 15.96 43.04
N VAL A 262 8.71 16.47 42.98
CA VAL A 262 9.42 16.74 41.73
C VAL A 262 9.75 15.42 41.01
N ALA A 263 10.18 14.39 41.74
CA ALA A 263 10.40 13.07 41.12
C ALA A 263 9.13 12.51 40.47
N VAL A 264 7.96 12.71 41.13
CA VAL A 264 6.64 12.36 40.53
C VAL A 264 6.37 13.15 39.25
N LEU A 265 6.58 14.49 39.27
CA LEU A 265 6.38 15.34 38.09
C LEU A 265 7.28 14.93 36.91
N VAL A 266 8.53 14.58 37.21
CA VAL A 266 9.52 14.21 36.19
C VAL A 266 9.21 12.83 35.61
N ILE A 267 9.02 11.80 36.45
CA ILE A 267 8.79 10.44 35.96
C ILE A 267 7.46 10.30 35.17
N ALA A 268 6.50 11.12 35.51
CA ALA A 268 5.20 11.13 34.87
C ALA A 268 5.17 11.85 33.50
N CYS A 269 6.30 12.41 33.04
CA CYS A 269 6.35 13.02 31.72
C CYS A 269 6.00 12.00 30.62
N PRO A 270 4.92 12.17 29.85
CA PRO A 270 4.56 11.24 28.79
C PRO A 270 5.36 11.50 27.49
N CYS A 271 6.69 11.75 27.62
CA CYS A 271 7.54 12.16 26.50
C CYS A 271 7.55 11.13 25.36
N ALA A 272 7.57 9.83 25.69
CA ALA A 272 7.55 8.75 24.72
C ALA A 272 6.19 8.58 24.01
N LEU A 273 5.09 9.06 24.63
CA LEU A 273 3.73 8.94 24.08
C LEU A 273 3.59 9.71 22.77
N GLY A 274 4.15 10.93 22.70
CA GLY A 274 4.14 11.75 21.48
C GLY A 274 4.92 11.16 20.31
N LEU A 275 5.82 10.19 20.58
CA LEU A 275 6.60 9.44 19.58
C LEU A 275 5.96 8.11 19.17
N ALA A 276 5.19 7.50 20.05
CA ALA A 276 4.74 6.12 19.95
C ALA A 276 4.00 5.84 18.63
N THR A 277 3.08 6.71 18.26
CA THR A 277 2.27 6.56 17.04
C THR A 277 2.99 7.06 15.79
N PRO A 278 3.52 8.30 15.72
CA PRO A 278 4.15 8.81 14.50
C PRO A 278 5.36 7.98 14.06
N ALA A 279 6.19 7.50 15.00
CA ALA A 279 7.36 6.70 14.64
C ALA A 279 6.98 5.37 13.98
N ALA A 280 5.98 4.67 14.50
CA ALA A 280 5.51 3.40 13.94
C ALA A 280 4.84 3.61 12.57
N ILE A 281 3.97 4.62 12.44
CA ILE A 281 3.30 4.95 11.18
C ILE A 281 4.33 5.27 10.09
N MET A 282 5.31 6.14 10.38
CA MET A 282 6.32 6.50 9.39
C MET A 282 7.15 5.30 8.92
N VAL A 283 7.51 4.39 9.84
CA VAL A 283 8.23 3.17 9.48
C VAL A 283 7.33 2.23 8.69
N GLY A 284 6.05 2.07 9.09
CA GLY A 284 5.05 1.25 8.41
C GLY A 284 4.77 1.74 6.99
N MET A 285 4.51 3.04 6.82
CA MET A 285 4.30 3.66 5.51
C MET A 285 5.54 3.55 4.62
N GLY A 286 6.72 3.83 5.17
CA GLY A 286 7.97 3.64 4.42
C GLY A 286 8.23 2.19 4.03
N LYS A 287 7.67 1.21 4.76
CA LYS A 287 7.68 -0.20 4.39
C LYS A 287 6.64 -0.48 3.29
N ALA A 288 5.42 0.02 3.42
CA ALA A 288 4.35 -0.11 2.43
C ALA A 288 4.79 0.44 1.06
N VAL A 289 5.37 1.64 1.02
CA VAL A 289 5.89 2.24 -0.23
C VAL A 289 6.93 1.34 -0.91
N ARG A 290 7.84 0.70 -0.16
CA ARG A 290 8.80 -0.25 -0.73
C ARG A 290 8.18 -1.52 -1.30
N HIS A 291 6.96 -1.85 -0.91
CA HIS A 291 6.15 -2.92 -1.48
C HIS A 291 5.18 -2.40 -2.55
N GLY A 292 5.36 -1.15 -3.03
CA GLY A 292 4.49 -0.54 -4.02
C GLY A 292 3.07 -0.25 -3.52
N ILE A 293 2.89 -0.09 -2.21
CA ILE A 293 1.59 0.18 -1.59
C ILE A 293 1.57 1.63 -1.09
N TRP A 294 0.62 2.42 -1.55
CA TRP A 294 0.53 3.83 -1.23
C TRP A 294 -0.75 4.14 -0.47
N TYR A 295 -0.60 4.44 0.80
CA TYR A 295 -1.68 4.93 1.63
C TYR A 295 -1.79 6.44 1.50
N LYS A 296 -2.99 6.94 1.31
CA LYS A 296 -3.29 8.37 1.26
C LYS A 296 -2.98 9.06 2.60
N ASP A 297 -3.32 8.42 3.70
CA ASP A 297 -3.08 8.95 5.03
C ASP A 297 -2.86 7.87 6.09
N ALA A 298 -2.52 8.29 7.30
CA ALA A 298 -2.29 7.42 8.45
C ALA A 298 -3.59 6.75 8.94
N ALA A 299 -4.75 7.35 8.70
CA ALA A 299 -6.04 6.79 9.10
C ALA A 299 -6.39 5.59 8.21
N ALA A 300 -6.15 5.69 6.90
CA ALA A 300 -6.31 4.58 5.96
C ALA A 300 -5.49 3.35 6.36
N MET A 301 -4.23 3.55 6.77
CA MET A 301 -3.39 2.45 7.26
C MET A 301 -3.92 1.87 8.59
N GLU A 302 -4.44 2.69 9.50
CA GLU A 302 -5.03 2.22 10.76
C GLU A 302 -6.31 1.41 10.51
N GLU A 303 -7.19 1.86 9.60
CA GLU A 303 -8.40 1.13 9.23
C GLU A 303 -8.08 -0.18 8.50
N ALA A 304 -7.09 -0.17 7.57
CA ALA A 304 -6.62 -1.38 6.90
C ALA A 304 -6.13 -2.46 7.88
N ALA A 305 -5.55 -2.06 9.02
CA ALA A 305 -5.12 -3.00 10.05
C ALA A 305 -6.27 -3.75 10.74
N ARG A 306 -7.48 -3.20 10.68
CA ARG A 306 -8.67 -3.74 11.35
C ARG A 306 -9.54 -4.57 10.43
N VAL A 307 -9.25 -4.61 9.15
CA VAL A 307 -10.02 -5.34 8.13
C VAL A 307 -10.16 -6.81 8.50
N ASP A 308 -11.41 -7.27 8.51
CA ASP A 308 -11.80 -8.66 8.70
C ASP A 308 -12.51 -9.25 7.46
N THR A 309 -12.96 -8.39 6.53
CA THR A 309 -13.67 -8.79 5.33
C THR A 309 -13.12 -7.99 4.13
N VAL A 310 -12.75 -8.70 3.06
CA VAL A 310 -12.30 -8.12 1.80
C VAL A 310 -13.35 -8.38 0.73
N VAL A 311 -13.80 -7.33 0.07
CA VAL A 311 -14.65 -7.38 -1.12
C VAL A 311 -13.77 -7.10 -2.32
N LEU A 312 -13.74 -8.04 -3.25
CA LEU A 312 -12.96 -7.96 -4.49
C LEU A 312 -13.90 -7.76 -5.67
N ASP A 313 -13.63 -6.76 -6.50
CA ASP A 313 -14.19 -6.77 -7.84
C ASP A 313 -13.55 -7.89 -8.67
N LYS A 314 -14.26 -8.41 -9.67
CA LYS A 314 -13.74 -9.48 -10.53
C LYS A 314 -12.75 -8.94 -11.55
N THR A 315 -13.23 -8.01 -12.40
CA THR A 315 -12.54 -7.59 -13.63
C THR A 315 -11.38 -6.66 -13.31
N GLY A 316 -10.18 -6.94 -13.85
CA GLY A 316 -8.98 -6.14 -13.58
C GLY A 316 -8.40 -6.33 -12.17
N THR A 317 -9.16 -6.88 -11.22
CA THR A 317 -8.70 -7.16 -9.85
C THR A 317 -8.25 -8.62 -9.70
N LEU A 318 -9.17 -9.58 -9.80
CA LEU A 318 -8.88 -11.01 -9.75
C LEU A 318 -8.44 -11.56 -11.11
N THR A 319 -8.85 -10.89 -12.18
CA THR A 319 -8.56 -11.26 -13.56
C THR A 319 -7.67 -10.22 -14.24
N GLU A 320 -7.08 -10.57 -15.37
CA GLU A 320 -6.20 -9.68 -16.13
C GLU A 320 -6.94 -8.53 -16.84
N GLY A 321 -8.29 -8.57 -16.90
CA GLY A 321 -9.10 -7.59 -17.62
C GLY A 321 -8.94 -7.69 -19.14
N ARG A 322 -8.39 -8.78 -19.63
CA ARG A 322 -8.15 -9.07 -21.05
C ARG A 322 -8.68 -10.45 -21.40
N PRO A 323 -9.66 -10.57 -22.32
CA PRO A 323 -10.14 -11.86 -22.79
C PRO A 323 -8.99 -12.68 -23.36
N GLN A 324 -8.96 -13.97 -23.03
CA GLN A 324 -8.05 -14.97 -23.61
C GLN A 324 -8.84 -16.19 -24.07
N ILE A 325 -8.28 -16.95 -25.00
CA ILE A 325 -8.91 -18.19 -25.45
C ILE A 325 -8.73 -19.25 -24.37
N ALA A 326 -9.82 -19.58 -23.68
CA ALA A 326 -9.85 -20.55 -22.58
C ALA A 326 -10.07 -21.99 -23.09
N ALA A 327 -10.83 -22.15 -24.19
CA ALA A 327 -11.06 -23.45 -24.82
C ALA A 327 -11.35 -23.30 -26.31
N VAL A 328 -11.11 -24.36 -27.06
CA VAL A 328 -11.39 -24.46 -28.50
C VAL A 328 -12.23 -25.70 -28.73
N TRP A 329 -13.24 -25.57 -29.57
CA TRP A 329 -14.08 -26.67 -30.03
C TRP A 329 -14.07 -26.70 -31.56
N LEU A 330 -13.93 -27.90 -32.17
CA LEU A 330 -13.92 -28.12 -33.60
C LEU A 330 -15.20 -28.84 -34.00
N ALA A 331 -15.90 -28.34 -35.02
CA ALA A 331 -17.07 -28.98 -35.55
C ALA A 331 -16.70 -30.31 -36.23
N GLU A 332 -17.55 -31.33 -36.08
CA GLU A 332 -17.37 -32.59 -36.79
C GLU A 332 -17.55 -32.39 -38.29
N GLU A 333 -16.68 -33.01 -39.08
CA GLU A 333 -16.80 -33.05 -40.53
C GLU A 333 -17.98 -33.97 -40.89
N LYS A 334 -19.10 -33.42 -41.36
CA LYS A 334 -20.13 -34.24 -42.00
C LYS A 334 -19.51 -34.84 -43.26
N SER A 335 -19.17 -36.12 -43.20
CA SER A 335 -18.71 -36.91 -44.36
C SER A 335 -19.63 -36.64 -45.54
N PRO A 336 -19.14 -36.45 -46.79
CA PRO A 336 -19.99 -36.32 -47.93
C PRO A 336 -20.82 -37.64 -48.09
N LEU A 337 -22.12 -37.48 -48.39
CA LEU A 337 -23.12 -38.49 -48.48
C LEU A 337 -22.61 -39.86 -49.03
N PRO A 338 -23.04 -41.01 -48.47
CA PRO A 338 -22.58 -42.29 -48.89
C PRO A 338 -23.18 -42.60 -50.30
N CYS A 339 -22.30 -43.01 -51.19
CA CYS A 339 -22.73 -43.83 -52.31
C CYS A 339 -23.40 -45.12 -51.77
N GLU A 340 -24.57 -45.41 -52.25
CA GLU A 340 -25.37 -46.61 -51.92
C GLU A 340 -24.51 -47.88 -51.83
N ALA A 341 -24.57 -48.60 -50.75
CA ALA A 341 -24.85 -50.04 -50.64
C ALA A 341 -24.36 -50.60 -49.28
N GLY A 342 -25.22 -51.35 -48.60
CA GLY A 342 -24.83 -52.40 -47.65
C GLY A 342 -25.26 -52.21 -46.23
N GLU A 343 -26.30 -52.92 -45.85
CA GLU A 343 -26.82 -53.13 -44.48
C GLU A 343 -25.74 -53.60 -43.51
N GLY A 344 -25.75 -53.05 -42.28
CA GLY A 344 -25.15 -53.73 -41.14
C GLY A 344 -24.44 -52.85 -40.14
N GLU A 345 -25.00 -52.91 -38.97
CA GLU A 345 -24.42 -52.59 -37.64
C GLU A 345 -24.46 -51.18 -37.12
N SER A 346 -25.22 -51.03 -36.04
CA SER A 346 -25.37 -49.91 -35.18
C SER A 346 -24.06 -49.61 -34.41
N ALA A 347 -23.47 -48.47 -34.67
CA ALA A 347 -22.41 -47.92 -33.82
C ALA A 347 -22.97 -46.80 -32.92
N HIS A 348 -22.84 -47.00 -31.63
CA HIS A 348 -23.09 -45.98 -30.61
C HIS A 348 -22.19 -44.77 -30.84
N GLU A 349 -22.79 -43.61 -31.05
CA GLU A 349 -22.17 -42.30 -30.99
C GLU A 349 -21.56 -42.07 -29.62
N LYS A 350 -20.25 -41.77 -29.56
CA LYS A 350 -19.58 -41.18 -28.40
C LYS A 350 -19.07 -39.82 -28.83
N ASP A 351 -19.74 -38.76 -28.33
CA ASP A 351 -19.27 -37.38 -28.39
C ASP A 351 -17.99 -37.24 -27.55
N GLU A 352 -16.87 -36.97 -28.19
CA GLU A 352 -15.60 -36.61 -27.50
C GLU A 352 -15.28 -35.14 -27.71
N ALA A 353 -15.44 -34.36 -26.62
CA ALA A 353 -14.97 -32.99 -26.53
C ALA A 353 -13.47 -32.96 -26.20
N TYR A 354 -12.69 -32.21 -26.98
CA TYR A 354 -11.25 -32.07 -26.81
C TYR A 354 -10.93 -30.86 -25.91
N PHE A 355 -10.34 -31.11 -24.74
CA PHE A 355 -9.89 -30.11 -23.82
C PHE A 355 -8.40 -29.82 -24.02
N MET A 356 -8.01 -28.59 -24.42
CA MET A 356 -6.68 -28.08 -24.21
C MET A 356 -6.68 -27.17 -22.95
N GLY A 357 -6.37 -27.78 -21.81
CA GLY A 357 -6.04 -27.03 -20.59
C GLY A 357 -4.56 -26.73 -20.59
N THR A 358 -4.19 -25.52 -20.17
CA THR A 358 -2.82 -25.17 -19.79
C THR A 358 -2.33 -26.10 -18.69
N GLU A 359 -1.07 -26.51 -18.75
CA GLU A 359 -0.39 -27.53 -17.97
C GLU A 359 -0.73 -27.54 -16.47
N GLY A 360 -1.30 -28.63 -15.99
CA GLY A 360 -1.55 -28.89 -14.57
C GLY A 360 -2.66 -29.90 -14.31
N GLY A 361 -2.57 -31.15 -14.78
CA GLY A 361 -3.50 -32.18 -14.39
C GLY A 361 -3.73 -33.22 -15.50
N GLY A 362 -2.98 -34.30 -15.48
CA GLY A 362 -3.01 -35.32 -16.52
C GLY A 362 -4.31 -36.12 -16.56
N VAL A 363 -4.98 -36.05 -17.69
CA VAL A 363 -5.90 -37.11 -18.14
C VAL A 363 -5.45 -37.55 -19.53
N LYS A 364 -4.99 -38.80 -19.60
CA LYS A 364 -4.63 -39.45 -20.88
C LYS A 364 -5.90 -39.85 -21.59
N ASN A 365 -6.20 -39.23 -22.74
CA ASN A 365 -7.20 -39.73 -23.67
C ASN A 365 -6.52 -40.51 -24.79
N ARG A 366 -7.02 -41.71 -25.07
CA ARG A 366 -6.59 -42.57 -26.18
C ARG A 366 -7.64 -42.52 -27.29
N GLY A 367 -7.20 -42.11 -28.48
CA GLY A 367 -7.88 -42.51 -29.72
C GLY A 367 -8.45 -41.39 -30.60
N ALA A 368 -7.57 -40.52 -31.08
CA ALA A 368 -7.65 -39.91 -32.43
C ALA A 368 -6.24 -39.52 -32.80
N THR A 369 -5.83 -39.68 -34.03
CA THR A 369 -4.48 -39.40 -34.50
C THR A 369 -4.17 -37.91 -34.26
N ALA A 370 -3.27 -37.63 -33.36
CA ALA A 370 -2.90 -36.29 -32.82
C ALA A 370 -2.55 -35.25 -33.92
N ASP A 371 -2.24 -35.71 -35.12
CA ASP A 371 -1.78 -34.90 -36.25
C ASP A 371 -2.95 -34.14 -36.94
N HIS A 372 -4.09 -34.75 -37.15
CA HIS A 372 -5.23 -34.10 -37.84
C HIS A 372 -6.01 -33.10 -37.00
N THR A 373 -6.04 -33.28 -35.68
CA THR A 373 -6.66 -32.32 -34.74
C THR A 373 -5.84 -31.05 -34.61
N ASP A 374 -4.53 -31.15 -34.74
CA ASP A 374 -3.62 -30.00 -34.63
C ASP A 374 -3.72 -29.12 -35.91
N GLU A 375 -3.77 -29.72 -37.11
CA GLU A 375 -3.95 -28.99 -38.37
C GLU A 375 -5.30 -28.25 -38.45
N ARG A 376 -6.40 -28.86 -38.04
CA ARG A 376 -7.72 -28.21 -38.01
C ARG A 376 -7.82 -27.09 -36.98
N SER A 377 -7.19 -27.28 -35.86
CA SER A 377 -7.07 -26.24 -34.84
C SER A 377 -6.27 -25.05 -35.39
N HIS A 378 -5.13 -25.29 -36.04
CA HIS A 378 -4.34 -24.27 -36.71
C HIS A 378 -5.14 -23.51 -37.78
N GLU A 379 -5.93 -24.22 -38.58
CA GLU A 379 -6.80 -23.62 -39.60
C GLU A 379 -7.88 -22.72 -38.97
N LEU A 380 -8.50 -23.17 -37.86
CA LEU A 380 -9.48 -22.37 -37.13
C LEU A 380 -8.86 -21.04 -36.64
N TYR A 381 -7.67 -21.09 -36.02
CA TYR A 381 -6.94 -19.90 -35.59
C TYR A 381 -6.58 -18.98 -36.75
N ARG A 382 -6.06 -19.58 -37.85
CA ARG A 382 -5.62 -18.87 -39.05
C ARG A 382 -6.75 -18.07 -39.71
N LEU A 383 -7.90 -18.70 -39.89
CA LEU A 383 -9.05 -18.11 -40.58
C LEU A 383 -9.78 -17.10 -39.68
N ALA A 384 -9.94 -17.40 -38.40
CA ALA A 384 -10.52 -16.46 -37.46
C ALA A 384 -9.70 -15.17 -37.36
N ALA A 385 -8.38 -15.30 -37.20
CA ALA A 385 -7.49 -14.13 -37.10
C ALA A 385 -7.46 -13.29 -38.38
N ALA A 386 -7.55 -13.96 -39.56
CA ALA A 386 -7.60 -13.24 -40.82
C ALA A 386 -8.80 -12.29 -40.91
N VAL A 387 -9.96 -12.71 -40.46
CA VAL A 387 -11.17 -11.90 -40.46
C VAL A 387 -11.15 -10.85 -39.33
N GLU A 388 -10.73 -11.26 -38.13
CA GLU A 388 -10.74 -10.44 -36.93
C GLU A 388 -9.65 -9.38 -36.88
N GLN A 389 -8.58 -9.44 -37.69
CA GLN A 389 -7.57 -8.39 -37.77
C GLN A 389 -8.16 -7.03 -38.23
N ASN A 390 -9.33 -7.03 -38.85
CA ASN A 390 -10.05 -5.85 -39.31
C ASN A 390 -11.01 -5.30 -38.22
N ALA A 391 -11.15 -5.97 -37.08
CA ALA A 391 -12.04 -5.58 -35.98
C ALA A 391 -11.28 -4.96 -34.80
N THR A 392 -11.90 -3.99 -34.15
CA THR A 392 -11.33 -3.33 -32.96
C THR A 392 -11.82 -3.92 -31.64
N HIS A 393 -12.70 -4.93 -31.70
CA HIS A 393 -13.30 -5.54 -30.52
C HIS A 393 -12.26 -6.29 -29.66
N PRO A 394 -12.34 -6.25 -28.31
CA PRO A 394 -11.40 -6.95 -27.43
C PRO A 394 -11.26 -8.46 -27.71
N LEU A 395 -12.37 -9.16 -28.03
CA LEU A 395 -12.37 -10.57 -28.39
C LEU A 395 -11.59 -10.83 -29.69
N ALA A 396 -11.71 -9.94 -30.68
CA ALA A 396 -10.96 -10.00 -31.92
C ALA A 396 -9.45 -9.91 -31.69
N ARG A 397 -9.04 -8.93 -30.88
CA ARG A 397 -7.64 -8.77 -30.51
C ARG A 397 -7.08 -10.00 -29.79
N ALA A 398 -7.87 -10.62 -28.93
CA ALA A 398 -7.46 -11.85 -28.21
C ALA A 398 -7.20 -13.00 -29.18
N ILE A 399 -8.05 -13.20 -30.20
CA ILE A 399 -7.88 -14.24 -31.23
C ILE A 399 -6.64 -13.96 -32.09
N VAL A 400 -6.46 -12.73 -32.56
CA VAL A 400 -5.29 -12.32 -33.35
C VAL A 400 -3.99 -12.49 -32.55
N ALA A 401 -3.96 -12.04 -31.29
CA ALA A 401 -2.80 -12.19 -30.41
C ALA A 401 -2.46 -13.66 -30.15
N ALA A 402 -3.46 -14.49 -29.87
CA ALA A 402 -3.27 -15.94 -29.67
C ALA A 402 -2.75 -16.67 -30.91
N THR A 403 -3.18 -16.23 -32.09
CA THR A 403 -2.73 -16.76 -33.39
C THR A 403 -1.28 -16.39 -33.67
N THR A 404 -0.93 -15.11 -33.43
CA THR A 404 0.44 -14.61 -33.61
C THR A 404 1.41 -15.27 -32.62
N ALA A 405 1.01 -15.47 -31.37
CA ALA A 405 1.83 -16.14 -30.34
C ALA A 405 2.14 -17.61 -30.70
N ARG A 406 1.26 -18.27 -31.50
CA ARG A 406 1.50 -19.61 -32.02
C ARG A 406 2.35 -19.65 -33.30
N GLY A 407 2.77 -18.49 -33.81
CA GLY A 407 3.55 -18.39 -35.04
C GLY A 407 2.77 -18.71 -36.29
N ILE A 408 1.42 -18.68 -36.26
CA ILE A 408 0.55 -18.97 -37.37
C ILE A 408 0.48 -17.74 -38.29
N ALA A 409 0.81 -17.91 -39.58
CA ALA A 409 0.73 -16.85 -40.57
C ALA A 409 -0.73 -16.47 -40.85
N ILE A 410 -1.08 -15.20 -40.71
CA ILE A 410 -2.42 -14.67 -40.92
C ILE A 410 -2.55 -14.21 -42.37
N PRO A 411 -3.47 -14.79 -43.18
CA PRO A 411 -3.65 -14.42 -44.57
C PRO A 411 -4.36 -13.07 -44.72
N GLU A 412 -4.15 -12.41 -45.85
CA GLU A 412 -4.87 -11.19 -46.20
C GLU A 412 -6.33 -11.51 -46.56
N THR A 413 -7.23 -10.58 -46.28
CA THR A 413 -8.64 -10.68 -46.54
C THR A 413 -9.13 -9.57 -47.45
N ALA A 414 -10.18 -9.87 -48.24
CA ALA A 414 -10.88 -8.89 -49.04
C ALA A 414 -12.36 -8.82 -48.62
N ASN A 415 -13.05 -7.75 -49.04
CA ASN A 415 -14.50 -7.58 -48.89
C ASN A 415 -15.00 -7.71 -47.42
N ALA A 416 -14.21 -7.29 -46.44
CA ALA A 416 -14.59 -7.38 -45.02
C ALA A 416 -15.88 -6.56 -44.75
N LYS A 417 -16.89 -7.21 -44.16
CA LYS A 417 -18.17 -6.63 -43.82
C LYS A 417 -18.54 -6.99 -42.37
N THR A 418 -18.80 -6.00 -41.57
CA THR A 418 -19.25 -6.15 -40.19
C THR A 418 -20.77 -6.07 -40.12
N ASP A 419 -21.39 -7.09 -39.53
CA ASP A 419 -22.81 -7.11 -39.19
C ASP A 419 -22.95 -6.81 -37.70
N SER A 420 -23.40 -5.58 -37.39
CA SER A 420 -23.40 -5.04 -36.02
C SER A 420 -24.11 -5.95 -35.03
N GLY A 421 -23.43 -6.32 -33.95
CA GLY A 421 -23.96 -7.16 -32.89
C GLY A 421 -24.03 -8.65 -33.20
N ALA A 422 -23.63 -9.10 -34.41
CA ALA A 422 -23.65 -10.50 -34.84
C ALA A 422 -22.24 -11.03 -35.12
N GLY A 423 -21.48 -10.38 -36.01
CA GLY A 423 -20.16 -10.87 -36.39
C GLY A 423 -19.56 -10.09 -37.56
N ILE A 424 -18.49 -10.64 -38.11
CA ILE A 424 -17.76 -10.10 -39.25
C ILE A 424 -17.55 -11.23 -40.28
N ARG A 425 -17.61 -10.93 -41.58
CA ARG A 425 -17.26 -11.83 -42.65
C ARG A 425 -16.30 -11.17 -43.62
N ALA A 426 -15.41 -11.98 -44.19
CA ALA A 426 -14.49 -11.52 -45.24
C ALA A 426 -14.14 -12.70 -46.16
N ASP A 427 -13.66 -12.36 -47.36
CA ASP A 427 -13.17 -13.34 -48.30
C ASP A 427 -11.68 -13.61 -48.09
N VAL A 428 -11.31 -14.86 -47.85
CA VAL A 428 -9.92 -15.32 -47.69
C VAL A 428 -9.47 -16.02 -48.95
N ALA A 429 -8.36 -15.61 -49.54
CA ALA A 429 -7.83 -16.15 -50.77
C ALA A 429 -7.60 -17.67 -50.68
N GLY A 430 -8.16 -18.43 -51.64
CA GLY A 430 -8.05 -19.90 -51.70
C GLY A 430 -8.98 -20.69 -50.76
N VAL A 431 -9.78 -20.00 -49.93
CA VAL A 431 -10.71 -20.63 -48.96
C VAL A 431 -12.16 -20.26 -49.25
N GLY A 432 -12.42 -19.00 -49.55
CA GLY A 432 -13.76 -18.46 -49.76
C GLY A 432 -14.19 -17.51 -48.64
N THR A 433 -15.51 -17.37 -48.45
CA THR A 433 -16.07 -16.47 -47.45
C THR A 433 -15.99 -17.08 -46.05
N VAL A 434 -15.27 -16.43 -45.16
CA VAL A 434 -15.15 -16.81 -43.73
C VAL A 434 -15.99 -15.86 -42.90
N SER A 435 -16.82 -16.44 -42.03
CA SER A 435 -17.65 -15.69 -41.05
C SER A 435 -17.19 -15.99 -39.66
N VAL A 436 -17.03 -14.91 -38.81
CA VAL A 436 -16.62 -15.03 -37.41
C VAL A 436 -17.60 -14.21 -36.57
N GLY A 437 -18.14 -14.78 -35.50
CA GLY A 437 -19.10 -14.07 -34.65
C GLY A 437 -19.89 -14.98 -33.72
N LYS A 438 -21.11 -14.56 -33.37
CA LYS A 438 -22.00 -15.38 -32.52
C LYS A 438 -22.29 -16.75 -33.16
N PRO A 439 -22.53 -17.80 -32.34
CA PRO A 439 -22.86 -19.13 -32.84
C PRO A 439 -23.95 -19.12 -33.88
N ASP A 440 -25.09 -18.45 -33.65
CA ASP A 440 -26.21 -18.34 -34.58
C ASP A 440 -25.83 -17.67 -35.90
N TYR A 441 -24.92 -16.68 -35.87
CA TYR A 441 -24.43 -16.01 -37.07
C TYR A 441 -23.60 -16.93 -37.97
N CYS A 442 -22.90 -17.86 -37.37
CA CYS A 442 -22.08 -18.86 -38.05
C CYS A 442 -22.84 -20.20 -38.30
N GLY A 443 -24.15 -20.27 -37.96
CA GLY A 443 -24.94 -21.47 -38.07
C GLY A 443 -24.45 -22.63 -37.21
N LEU A 444 -23.82 -22.31 -36.09
CA LEU A 444 -23.25 -23.28 -35.18
C LEU A 444 -24.16 -23.55 -34.00
N THR A 445 -24.46 -24.79 -33.74
CA THR A 445 -25.10 -25.27 -32.51
C THR A 445 -24.06 -26.06 -31.72
N LEU A 446 -23.75 -25.57 -30.51
CA LEU A 446 -22.78 -26.23 -29.62
C LEU A 446 -23.44 -27.38 -28.86
N PRO A 447 -22.74 -28.49 -28.60
CA PRO A 447 -23.20 -29.54 -27.71
C PRO A 447 -23.45 -29.05 -26.30
N GLU A 448 -24.46 -29.60 -25.59
CA GLU A 448 -24.81 -29.20 -24.23
C GLU A 448 -23.73 -29.56 -23.17
N ASN A 449 -22.85 -30.52 -23.46
CA ASN A 449 -21.91 -31.14 -22.52
C ASN A 449 -20.44 -30.70 -22.72
N LEU A 450 -20.19 -29.48 -23.17
CA LEU A 450 -18.83 -28.98 -23.43
C LEU A 450 -18.04 -28.53 -22.15
N GLY A 451 -18.66 -28.66 -20.98
CA GLY A 451 -18.04 -28.27 -19.70
C GLY A 451 -18.30 -26.82 -19.27
N ASP A 452 -17.99 -26.53 -18.01
CA ASP A 452 -18.36 -25.29 -17.33
C ASP A 452 -17.82 -24.00 -17.98
N VAL A 453 -16.65 -24.08 -18.62
CA VAL A 453 -16.02 -22.94 -19.31
C VAL A 453 -16.91 -22.41 -20.44
N TRP A 454 -17.53 -23.29 -21.21
CA TRP A 454 -18.41 -22.92 -22.32
C TRP A 454 -19.73 -22.28 -21.88
N ALA A 455 -20.15 -22.58 -20.66
CA ALA A 455 -21.37 -22.01 -20.09
C ALA A 455 -21.19 -20.56 -19.61
N VAL A 456 -19.91 -20.12 -19.36
CA VAL A 456 -19.59 -18.82 -18.77
C VAL A 456 -18.73 -17.93 -19.68
N ALA A 457 -18.11 -18.48 -20.71
CA ALA A 457 -17.26 -17.76 -21.65
C ALA A 457 -18.06 -17.03 -22.73
N SER A 458 -17.46 -16.01 -23.34
CA SER A 458 -17.93 -15.44 -24.60
C SER A 458 -17.57 -16.35 -25.76
N ILE A 459 -18.57 -16.84 -26.48
CA ILE A 459 -18.36 -17.79 -27.58
C ILE A 459 -18.22 -17.03 -28.89
N VAL A 460 -17.14 -17.30 -29.61
CA VAL A 460 -16.89 -16.80 -30.97
C VAL A 460 -16.77 -17.99 -31.91
N ALA A 461 -17.77 -18.17 -32.77
CA ALA A 461 -17.82 -19.23 -33.77
C ALA A 461 -17.17 -18.80 -35.09
N VAL A 462 -16.70 -19.77 -35.85
CA VAL A 462 -16.09 -19.58 -37.16
C VAL A 462 -16.77 -20.50 -38.14
N ALA A 463 -17.16 -19.97 -39.31
CA ALA A 463 -17.71 -20.75 -40.40
C ALA A 463 -17.02 -20.39 -41.72
N VAL A 464 -16.89 -21.37 -42.61
CA VAL A 464 -16.34 -21.26 -43.96
C VAL A 464 -17.42 -21.59 -44.96
N ASN A 465 -17.75 -20.68 -45.86
CA ASN A 465 -18.80 -20.82 -46.88
C ASN A 465 -20.15 -21.28 -46.29
N GLY A 466 -20.47 -20.77 -45.05
CA GLY A 466 -21.69 -21.14 -44.34
C GLY A 466 -21.65 -22.48 -43.58
N HIS A 467 -20.52 -23.19 -43.59
CA HIS A 467 -20.33 -24.42 -42.83
C HIS A 467 -19.53 -24.16 -41.58
N PRO A 468 -20.03 -24.49 -40.37
CA PRO A 468 -19.30 -24.28 -39.12
C PRO A 468 -17.97 -25.04 -39.11
N LEU A 469 -16.88 -24.38 -38.78
CA LEU A 469 -15.55 -24.96 -38.61
C LEU A 469 -15.26 -25.27 -37.15
N GLY A 470 -15.68 -24.38 -36.24
CA GLY A 470 -15.45 -24.52 -34.83
C GLY A 470 -15.78 -23.25 -34.06
N ALA A 471 -15.41 -23.21 -32.78
CA ALA A 471 -15.62 -22.06 -31.92
C ALA A 471 -14.48 -21.89 -30.89
N PHE A 472 -14.31 -20.65 -30.43
CA PHE A 472 -13.48 -20.27 -29.30
C PHE A 472 -14.37 -19.92 -28.11
N ALA A 473 -14.03 -20.40 -26.93
CA ALA A 473 -14.53 -19.90 -25.68
C ALA A 473 -13.51 -18.88 -25.15
N LEU A 474 -13.89 -17.61 -25.08
CA LEU A 474 -13.04 -16.54 -24.56
C LEU A 474 -13.52 -16.14 -23.19
N ALA A 475 -12.62 -16.20 -22.22
CA ALA A 475 -12.85 -15.78 -20.84
C ALA A 475 -11.71 -14.87 -20.36
N ASP A 476 -12.00 -14.06 -19.37
CA ASP A 476 -10.98 -13.25 -18.71
C ASP A 476 -10.15 -14.15 -17.78
N ALA A 477 -8.86 -14.24 -18.03
CA ALA A 477 -7.96 -15.12 -17.28
C ALA A 477 -7.77 -14.64 -15.85
N LEU A 478 -7.76 -15.58 -14.89
CA LEU A 478 -7.36 -15.29 -13.51
C LEU A 478 -5.88 -14.89 -13.47
N LYS A 479 -5.56 -13.90 -12.66
CA LYS A 479 -4.15 -13.57 -12.38
C LYS A 479 -3.47 -14.75 -11.68
N ALA A 480 -2.23 -15.01 -12.04
CA ALA A 480 -1.46 -16.14 -11.55
C ALA A 480 -1.32 -16.18 -10.02
N ASP A 481 -1.40 -15.01 -9.36
CA ASP A 481 -1.26 -14.88 -7.92
C ASP A 481 -2.58 -14.85 -7.15
N SER A 482 -3.74 -14.80 -7.82
CA SER A 482 -5.05 -14.65 -7.19
C SER A 482 -5.34 -15.78 -6.20
N GLN A 483 -5.11 -17.03 -6.57
CA GLN A 483 -5.36 -18.18 -5.70
C GLN A 483 -4.49 -18.11 -4.43
N ALA A 484 -3.18 -17.91 -4.59
CA ALA A 484 -2.26 -17.80 -3.46
C ALA A 484 -2.62 -16.63 -2.53
N ALA A 485 -3.08 -15.51 -3.09
CA ALA A 485 -3.51 -14.35 -2.31
C ALA A 485 -4.76 -14.66 -1.47
N ILE A 486 -5.77 -15.34 -2.05
CA ILE A 486 -6.98 -15.75 -1.33
C ILE A 486 -6.65 -16.73 -0.19
N GLU A 487 -5.80 -17.72 -0.45
CA GLU A 487 -5.33 -18.66 0.56
C GLU A 487 -4.63 -17.93 1.73
N ARG A 488 -3.78 -16.94 1.44
CA ARG A 488 -3.13 -16.11 2.46
C ARG A 488 -4.15 -15.27 3.26
N LEU A 489 -5.17 -14.69 2.61
CA LEU A 489 -6.23 -13.95 3.30
C LEU A 489 -6.97 -14.87 4.29
N HIS A 490 -7.38 -16.06 3.85
CA HIS A 490 -8.05 -17.04 4.69
C HIS A 490 -7.16 -17.52 5.85
N ALA A 491 -5.86 -17.75 5.62
CA ALA A 491 -4.89 -18.12 6.65
C ALA A 491 -4.76 -17.05 7.75
N HIS A 492 -4.99 -15.78 7.39
CA HIS A 492 -5.01 -14.66 8.35
C HIS A 492 -6.39 -14.33 8.93
N GLY A 493 -7.38 -15.20 8.72
CA GLY A 493 -8.74 -15.04 9.25
C GLY A 493 -9.52 -13.90 8.61
N ILE A 494 -9.21 -13.54 7.37
CA ILE A 494 -9.89 -12.50 6.60
C ILE A 494 -10.89 -13.18 5.66
N ALA A 495 -12.17 -12.85 5.79
CA ALA A 495 -13.20 -13.32 4.89
C ALA A 495 -13.09 -12.62 3.52
N VAL A 496 -13.35 -13.36 2.45
CA VAL A 496 -13.31 -12.83 1.09
C VAL A 496 -14.68 -12.98 0.43
N CYS A 497 -15.12 -11.90 -0.23
CA CYS A 497 -16.35 -11.85 -1.01
C CYS A 497 -16.04 -11.30 -2.41
N ILE A 498 -16.64 -11.87 -3.45
CA ILE A 498 -16.59 -11.34 -4.82
C ILE A 498 -17.89 -10.60 -5.10
N MET A 499 -17.80 -9.36 -5.61
CA MET A 499 -18.95 -8.60 -6.09
C MET A 499 -18.67 -8.07 -7.50
N SER A 500 -19.43 -8.51 -8.49
CA SER A 500 -19.22 -8.16 -9.89
C SER A 500 -20.51 -7.76 -10.61
N GLY A 501 -20.39 -6.93 -11.63
CA GLY A 501 -21.46 -6.66 -12.58
C GLY A 501 -21.68 -7.76 -13.61
N ASP A 502 -20.81 -8.76 -13.66
CA ASP A 502 -20.94 -9.91 -14.56
C ASP A 502 -22.01 -10.88 -14.08
N HIS A 503 -22.46 -11.73 -14.99
CA HIS A 503 -23.46 -12.75 -14.70
C HIS A 503 -23.07 -13.64 -13.52
N ASP A 504 -24.05 -13.92 -12.69
CA ASP A 504 -23.91 -14.72 -11.45
C ASP A 504 -23.20 -16.07 -11.71
N ARG A 505 -23.50 -16.73 -12.85
CA ARG A 505 -22.84 -18.00 -13.23
C ARG A 505 -21.33 -17.85 -13.42
N THR A 506 -20.89 -16.76 -14.05
CA THR A 506 -19.46 -16.49 -14.30
C THR A 506 -18.75 -16.22 -12.99
N VAL A 507 -19.37 -15.42 -12.11
CA VAL A 507 -18.83 -15.07 -10.80
C VAL A 507 -18.74 -16.31 -9.90
N ALA A 508 -19.78 -17.13 -9.87
CA ALA A 508 -19.81 -18.39 -9.12
C ALA A 508 -18.77 -19.41 -9.62
N TRP A 509 -18.50 -19.46 -10.93
CA TRP A 509 -17.46 -20.31 -11.49
C TRP A 509 -16.05 -19.88 -11.03
N ILE A 510 -15.76 -18.59 -11.06
CA ILE A 510 -14.48 -18.03 -10.57
C ILE A 510 -14.33 -18.25 -9.07
N ALA A 511 -15.39 -18.03 -8.30
CA ALA A 511 -15.40 -18.23 -6.86
C ALA A 511 -15.06 -19.67 -6.47
N ARG A 512 -15.64 -20.64 -7.18
CA ARG A 512 -15.32 -22.08 -6.98
C ARG A 512 -13.85 -22.40 -7.25
N GLN A 513 -13.24 -21.79 -8.28
CA GLN A 513 -11.81 -22.00 -8.57
C GLN A 513 -10.91 -21.43 -7.49
N LEU A 514 -11.30 -20.30 -6.87
CA LEU A 514 -10.53 -19.59 -5.86
C LEU A 514 -10.87 -20.04 -4.42
N GLY A 515 -11.87 -20.93 -4.24
CA GLY A 515 -12.31 -21.36 -2.92
C GLY A 515 -12.98 -20.24 -2.11
N ILE A 516 -13.77 -19.38 -2.78
CA ILE A 516 -14.52 -18.28 -2.17
C ILE A 516 -16.00 -18.66 -2.09
N ASP A 517 -16.56 -18.61 -0.88
CA ASP A 517 -17.95 -19.02 -0.63
C ASP A 517 -18.98 -17.90 -0.93
N ASP A 518 -18.65 -16.63 -0.66
CA ASP A 518 -19.54 -15.49 -0.90
C ASP A 518 -19.18 -14.80 -2.22
N ALA A 519 -20.01 -15.02 -3.23
CA ALA A 519 -19.82 -14.48 -4.56
C ALA A 519 -21.16 -14.04 -5.14
N ARG A 520 -21.23 -12.79 -5.62
CA ARG A 520 -22.46 -12.14 -6.09
C ARG A 520 -22.23 -11.50 -7.45
N GLY A 521 -22.96 -11.95 -8.44
CA GLY A 521 -22.99 -11.39 -9.79
C GLY A 521 -24.14 -10.44 -10.03
N ASP A 522 -24.30 -9.99 -11.26
CA ASP A 522 -25.35 -9.11 -11.75
C ASP A 522 -25.56 -7.85 -10.91
N MET A 523 -24.51 -7.36 -10.21
CA MET A 523 -24.59 -6.23 -9.29
C MET A 523 -24.29 -4.89 -9.96
N SER A 524 -25.20 -3.93 -9.82
CA SER A 524 -24.92 -2.54 -10.17
C SER A 524 -23.92 -1.90 -9.16
N PRO A 525 -23.27 -0.77 -9.50
CA PRO A 525 -22.40 -0.05 -8.59
C PRO A 525 -23.10 0.36 -7.28
N ARG A 526 -24.40 0.63 -7.32
CA ARG A 526 -25.22 0.97 -6.16
C ARG A 526 -25.50 -0.26 -5.28
N ASP A 527 -25.74 -1.42 -5.91
CA ASP A 527 -25.97 -2.67 -5.19
C ASP A 527 -24.71 -3.12 -4.44
N LYS A 528 -23.53 -2.96 -5.07
CA LYS A 528 -22.24 -3.20 -4.41
C LYS A 528 -22.07 -2.31 -3.18
N ALA A 529 -22.34 -1.00 -3.30
CA ALA A 529 -22.27 -0.07 -2.17
C ALA A 529 -23.24 -0.43 -1.04
N ALA A 530 -24.50 -0.76 -1.38
CA ALA A 530 -25.50 -1.18 -0.40
C ALA A 530 -25.10 -2.49 0.32
N ALA A 531 -24.53 -3.44 -0.40
CA ALA A 531 -24.02 -4.70 0.18
C ALA A 531 -22.86 -4.45 1.16
N ILE A 532 -21.94 -3.54 0.83
CA ILE A 532 -20.86 -3.12 1.72
C ILE A 532 -21.42 -2.45 2.98
N ASP A 533 -22.40 -1.55 2.85
CA ASP A 533 -23.04 -0.92 4.01
C ASP A 533 -23.78 -1.93 4.89
N ALA A 534 -24.39 -2.96 4.31
CA ALA A 534 -25.00 -4.06 5.06
C ALA A 534 -23.95 -4.87 5.85
N LEU A 535 -22.78 -5.17 5.26
CA LEU A 535 -21.66 -5.82 5.96
C LEU A 535 -21.16 -4.97 7.12
N LYS A 536 -21.02 -3.64 6.93
CA LYS A 536 -20.64 -2.71 8.00
C LYS A 536 -21.68 -2.65 9.11
N ALA A 537 -22.97 -2.64 8.76
CA ALA A 537 -24.07 -2.69 9.74
C ALA A 537 -24.06 -4.00 10.55
N ALA A 538 -23.57 -5.10 9.97
CA ALA A 538 -23.33 -6.37 10.67
C ALA A 538 -22.05 -6.36 11.53
N GLY A 539 -21.38 -5.21 11.68
CA GLY A 539 -20.17 -5.04 12.51
C GLY A 539 -18.86 -5.45 11.84
N LYS A 540 -18.86 -5.67 10.52
CA LYS A 540 -17.65 -6.01 9.76
C LYS A 540 -16.84 -4.76 9.42
N THR A 541 -15.53 -4.92 9.39
CA THR A 541 -14.59 -3.90 8.86
C THR A 541 -14.19 -4.30 7.45
N VAL A 542 -14.79 -3.61 6.48
CA VAL A 542 -14.74 -3.99 5.07
C VAL A 542 -13.67 -3.22 4.31
N ALA A 543 -12.80 -3.95 3.60
CA ALA A 543 -11.97 -3.40 2.53
C ALA A 543 -12.62 -3.68 1.17
N MET A 544 -12.69 -2.69 0.29
CA MET A 544 -13.08 -2.86 -1.12
C MET A 544 -11.86 -2.69 -2.01
N VAL A 545 -11.71 -3.59 -2.97
CA VAL A 545 -10.66 -3.52 -4.00
C VAL A 545 -11.31 -3.51 -5.38
N GLY A 546 -10.97 -2.53 -6.18
CA GLY A 546 -11.47 -2.37 -7.54
C GLY A 546 -10.48 -1.62 -8.43
N ASP A 547 -10.73 -1.63 -9.73
CA ASP A 547 -9.84 -1.04 -10.74
C ASP A 547 -10.40 0.26 -11.34
N GLY A 548 -11.67 0.58 -11.14
CA GLY A 548 -12.30 1.50 -12.01
C GLY A 548 -13.29 2.51 -11.48
N ILE A 549 -13.72 3.33 -12.43
CA ILE A 549 -14.75 4.36 -12.27
C ILE A 549 -16.08 3.73 -11.82
N ASN A 550 -16.35 2.51 -12.28
CA ASN A 550 -17.59 1.79 -11.97
C ASN A 550 -17.70 1.40 -10.50
N ASP A 551 -16.59 1.22 -9.81
CA ASP A 551 -16.54 0.82 -8.41
C ASP A 551 -16.48 2.01 -7.44
N ALA A 552 -16.41 3.24 -7.93
CA ALA A 552 -16.27 4.44 -7.08
C ALA A 552 -17.31 4.52 -5.93
N PRO A 553 -18.60 4.20 -6.13
CA PRO A 553 -19.57 4.16 -5.02
C PRO A 553 -19.25 3.08 -3.99
N ALA A 554 -18.81 1.90 -4.42
CA ALA A 554 -18.44 0.79 -3.54
C ALA A 554 -17.14 1.09 -2.77
N LEU A 555 -16.13 1.67 -3.45
CA LEU A 555 -14.88 2.12 -2.82
C LEU A 555 -15.15 3.19 -1.75
N ALA A 556 -16.08 4.11 -2.01
CA ALA A 556 -16.46 5.16 -1.04
C ALA A 556 -17.26 4.60 0.15
N ALA A 557 -18.04 3.54 -0.04
CA ALA A 557 -18.83 2.90 1.01
C ALA A 557 -17.97 2.08 2.00
N ALA A 558 -16.83 1.55 1.58
CA ALA A 558 -15.97 0.70 2.39
C ALA A 558 -15.28 1.47 3.53
N ASN A 559 -14.83 0.75 4.58
CA ASN A 559 -14.01 1.33 5.65
C ASN A 559 -12.64 1.75 5.11
N VAL A 560 -12.07 0.94 4.23
CA VAL A 560 -10.85 1.25 3.49
C VAL A 560 -10.98 0.75 2.06
N SER A 561 -10.51 1.55 1.12
CA SER A 561 -10.57 1.23 -0.30
C SER A 561 -9.16 1.13 -0.90
N PHE A 562 -9.00 0.15 -1.80
CA PHE A 562 -7.76 -0.08 -2.53
C PHE A 562 -8.04 0.01 -4.03
N ALA A 563 -7.31 0.85 -4.73
CA ALA A 563 -7.34 0.91 -6.19
C ALA A 563 -6.14 0.17 -6.78
N MET A 564 -6.36 -0.60 -7.85
CA MET A 564 -5.29 -1.16 -8.69
C MET A 564 -4.80 -0.09 -9.65
N LYS A 565 -3.49 -0.01 -9.94
CA LYS A 565 -2.87 1.07 -10.71
C LYS A 565 -3.41 1.27 -12.13
N ASP A 566 -3.85 0.23 -12.83
CA ASP A 566 -4.41 0.36 -14.20
C ASP A 566 -5.84 0.89 -14.24
N GLY A 567 -6.45 1.08 -13.07
CA GLY A 567 -7.71 1.79 -12.96
C GLY A 567 -7.54 3.24 -13.41
N ALA A 568 -8.57 3.80 -14.02
CA ALA A 568 -8.58 5.21 -14.45
C ALA A 568 -8.11 6.10 -13.29
N ASP A 569 -7.41 7.19 -13.62
CA ASP A 569 -6.86 8.16 -12.64
C ASP A 569 -7.84 8.57 -11.53
N ILE A 570 -9.14 8.50 -11.79
CA ILE A 570 -10.21 8.83 -10.84
C ILE A 570 -10.29 7.82 -9.67
N ALA A 571 -10.06 6.53 -9.92
CA ALA A 571 -10.11 5.52 -8.85
C ALA A 571 -8.91 5.68 -7.90
N ALA A 572 -7.73 5.97 -8.42
CA ALA A 572 -6.53 6.23 -7.63
C ALA A 572 -6.70 7.47 -6.72
N HIS A 573 -7.37 8.52 -7.20
CA HIS A 573 -7.66 9.72 -6.40
C HIS A 573 -8.73 9.51 -5.31
N THR A 574 -9.64 8.56 -5.51
CA THR A 574 -10.75 8.31 -4.58
C THR A 574 -10.41 7.27 -3.52
N ALA A 575 -9.53 6.32 -3.83
CA ALA A 575 -9.16 5.25 -2.92
C ALA A 575 -8.31 5.72 -1.73
N ALA A 576 -8.46 5.02 -0.61
CA ALA A 576 -7.66 5.23 0.61
C ALA A 576 -6.22 4.72 0.46
N ALA A 577 -6.00 3.76 -0.45
CA ALA A 577 -4.68 3.26 -0.82
C ALA A 577 -4.63 2.83 -2.28
N THR A 578 -3.46 2.93 -2.91
CA THR A 578 -3.20 2.48 -4.28
C THR A 578 -2.19 1.34 -4.28
N LEU A 579 -2.50 0.28 -5.02
CA LEU A 579 -1.64 -0.88 -5.25
C LEU A 579 -0.96 -0.71 -6.62
N MET A 580 0.37 -0.57 -6.62
CA MET A 580 1.15 -0.22 -7.81
C MET A 580 1.50 -1.42 -8.69
N GLN A 581 1.44 -2.62 -8.14
CA GLN A 581 1.56 -3.87 -8.87
C GLN A 581 0.15 -4.39 -9.16
N HIS A 582 -0.03 -5.02 -10.32
CA HIS A 582 -1.31 -5.65 -10.68
C HIS A 582 -1.54 -6.99 -9.95
N SER A 583 -1.13 -7.09 -8.70
CA SER A 583 -1.05 -8.29 -7.90
C SER A 583 -2.02 -8.24 -6.73
N VAL A 584 -2.84 -9.28 -6.58
CA VAL A 584 -3.74 -9.43 -5.42
C VAL A 584 -2.93 -9.70 -4.14
N ASN A 585 -1.74 -10.31 -4.25
CA ASN A 585 -0.84 -10.50 -3.12
C ASN A 585 -0.40 -9.17 -2.49
N GLN A 586 -0.31 -8.09 -3.27
CA GLN A 586 0.03 -6.77 -2.75
C GLN A 586 -1.03 -6.24 -1.79
N LEU A 587 -2.32 -6.57 -1.99
CA LEU A 587 -3.38 -6.28 -1.02
C LEU A 587 -3.11 -6.99 0.31
N VAL A 588 -2.76 -8.29 0.25
CA VAL A 588 -2.44 -9.07 1.47
C VAL A 588 -1.29 -8.40 2.22
N ASP A 589 -0.23 -8.06 1.52
CA ASP A 589 0.93 -7.35 2.10
C ASP A 589 0.52 -6.01 2.71
N ALA A 590 -0.38 -5.26 2.07
CA ALA A 590 -0.92 -4.00 2.60
C ALA A 590 -1.60 -4.20 3.96
N LEU A 591 -2.49 -5.20 4.06
CA LEU A 591 -3.21 -5.51 5.29
C LEU A 591 -2.26 -6.00 6.39
N LEU A 592 -1.28 -6.85 6.05
CA LEU A 592 -0.30 -7.38 7.02
C LEU A 592 0.66 -6.30 7.53
N ILE A 593 1.17 -5.42 6.65
CA ILE A 593 1.99 -4.26 7.06
C ILE A 593 1.19 -3.37 8.00
N SER A 594 -0.06 -3.13 7.69
CA SER A 594 -0.95 -2.30 8.52
C SER A 594 -1.19 -2.92 9.88
N ARG A 595 -1.49 -4.24 9.95
CA ARG A 595 -1.62 -4.99 11.21
C ARG A 595 -0.35 -4.94 12.05
N ALA A 596 0.81 -5.17 11.43
CA ALA A 596 2.11 -5.10 12.10
C ALA A 596 2.39 -3.68 12.63
N THR A 597 2.02 -2.64 11.87
CA THR A 597 2.16 -1.24 12.27
C THR A 597 1.27 -0.91 13.47
N LEU A 598 0.00 -1.29 13.44
CA LEU A 598 -0.93 -1.07 14.55
C LEU A 598 -0.49 -1.83 15.82
N GLN A 599 -0.01 -3.06 15.69
CA GLN A 599 0.55 -3.82 16.79
C GLN A 599 1.78 -3.14 17.38
N ASN A 600 2.66 -2.62 16.55
CA ASN A 600 3.83 -1.85 16.98
C ASN A 600 3.44 -0.57 17.73
N ILE A 601 2.40 0.15 17.25
CA ILE A 601 1.85 1.32 17.96
C ILE A 601 1.36 0.92 19.36
N ARG A 602 0.60 -0.18 19.48
CA ARG A 602 0.11 -0.67 20.77
C ARG A 602 1.27 -1.02 21.73
N GLN A 603 2.32 -1.68 21.22
CA GLN A 603 3.52 -1.96 22.00
C GLN A 603 4.25 -0.68 22.44
N ASN A 604 4.37 0.30 21.54
CA ASN A 604 4.98 1.59 21.83
C ASN A 604 4.20 2.35 22.92
N LEU A 605 2.87 2.34 22.85
CA LEU A 605 2.01 2.92 23.88
C LEU A 605 2.19 2.20 25.22
N PHE A 606 2.26 0.87 25.21
CA PHE A 606 2.56 0.11 26.43
C PHE A 606 3.91 0.52 27.03
N PHE A 607 4.98 0.58 26.24
CA PHE A 607 6.29 1.03 26.74
C PHE A 607 6.26 2.48 27.23
N ALA A 608 5.50 3.37 26.57
CA ALA A 608 5.37 4.75 27.01
C ALA A 608 4.67 4.88 28.38
N PHE A 609 3.71 4.01 28.69
CA PHE A 609 2.94 4.08 29.93
C PHE A 609 3.55 3.28 31.09
N ILE A 610 4.20 2.14 30.83
CA ILE A 610 4.65 1.23 31.89
C ILE A 610 5.68 1.89 32.82
N TYR A 611 6.59 2.71 32.27
CA TYR A 611 7.57 3.47 33.05
C TYR A 611 6.89 4.46 34.01
N ASN A 612 5.79 5.09 33.58
CA ASN A 612 5.04 6.03 34.38
C ASN A 612 4.22 5.32 35.46
N ILE A 613 3.53 4.21 35.11
CA ILE A 613 2.70 3.44 36.02
C ILE A 613 3.54 2.88 37.18
N LEU A 614 4.73 2.36 36.88
CA LEU A 614 5.63 1.83 37.92
C LEU A 614 6.41 2.94 38.63
N GLY A 615 6.79 3.98 37.92
CA GLY A 615 7.66 5.03 38.44
C GLY A 615 6.95 6.01 39.37
N ILE A 616 5.68 6.37 39.13
CA ILE A 616 4.95 7.34 39.95
C ILE A 616 4.82 6.86 41.42
N PRO A 617 4.38 5.61 41.72
CA PRO A 617 4.33 5.14 43.08
C PRO A 617 5.73 5.11 43.76
N LEU A 618 6.75 4.64 43.02
CA LEU A 618 8.12 4.59 43.55
C LEU A 618 8.69 6.00 43.87
N ALA A 619 8.38 6.98 43.02
CA ALA A 619 8.77 8.36 43.23
C ALA A 619 8.03 8.99 44.44
N ALA A 620 6.72 8.72 44.54
CA ALA A 620 5.90 9.20 45.67
C ALA A 620 6.36 8.62 47.02
N LEU A 621 6.83 7.39 47.06
CA LEU A 621 7.37 6.70 48.23
C LEU A 621 8.85 7.08 48.53
N GLY A 622 9.50 7.87 47.64
CA GLY A 622 10.88 8.32 47.83
C GLY A 622 11.96 7.36 47.34
N TYR A 623 11.60 6.27 46.67
CA TYR A 623 12.56 5.30 46.11
C TYR A 623 13.22 5.80 44.81
N LEU A 624 12.69 6.86 44.19
CA LEU A 624 13.23 7.44 42.96
C LEU A 624 13.63 8.91 43.18
N SER A 625 14.90 9.21 42.90
CA SER A 625 15.33 10.60 42.81
C SER A 625 14.90 11.25 41.49
N PRO A 626 14.75 12.57 41.38
CA PRO A 626 14.44 13.25 40.13
C PRO A 626 15.42 12.95 38.99
N ILE A 627 16.68 12.65 39.30
CA ILE A 627 17.74 12.31 38.35
C ILE A 627 17.45 10.92 37.72
N ILE A 628 17.17 9.92 38.56
CA ILE A 628 16.84 8.57 38.12
C ILE A 628 15.52 8.60 37.32
N ALA A 629 14.55 9.39 37.77
CA ALA A 629 13.29 9.61 37.03
C ALA A 629 13.55 10.15 35.62
N GLY A 630 14.40 11.17 35.47
CA GLY A 630 14.80 11.74 34.19
C GLY A 630 15.50 10.73 33.27
N ALA A 631 16.41 9.92 33.81
CA ALA A 631 17.10 8.86 33.08
C ALA A 631 16.13 7.77 32.61
N ALA A 632 15.18 7.34 33.45
CA ALA A 632 14.14 6.38 33.10
C ALA A 632 13.26 6.89 31.95
N MET A 633 12.94 8.19 31.93
CA MET A 633 12.18 8.81 30.83
C MET A 633 12.94 8.83 29.51
N ALA A 634 14.26 9.11 29.55
CA ALA A 634 15.10 9.01 28.36
C ALA A 634 15.13 7.55 27.83
N LEU A 635 15.24 6.56 28.72
CA LEU A 635 15.21 5.14 28.36
C LEU A 635 13.85 4.72 27.76
N SER A 636 12.74 5.24 28.29
CA SER A 636 11.40 5.03 27.72
C SER A 636 11.34 5.49 26.26
N SER A 637 11.84 6.68 25.94
CA SER A 637 11.89 7.20 24.57
C SER A 637 12.76 6.34 23.64
N ILE A 638 13.89 5.84 24.14
CA ILE A 638 14.78 4.93 23.39
C ILE A 638 14.08 3.59 23.13
N SER A 639 13.35 3.06 24.12
CA SER A 639 12.60 1.80 23.98
C SER A 639 11.53 1.89 22.90
N VAL A 640 10.75 2.97 22.88
CA VAL A 640 9.72 3.24 21.86
C VAL A 640 10.35 3.36 20.46
N LEU A 641 11.44 4.12 20.35
CA LEU A 641 12.13 4.28 19.08
C LEU A 641 12.73 2.97 18.57
N GLY A 642 13.39 2.22 19.44
CA GLY A 642 13.96 0.90 19.12
C GLY A 642 12.91 -0.08 18.64
N ASN A 643 11.74 -0.10 19.31
CA ASN A 643 10.62 -0.95 18.90
C ASN A 643 10.01 -0.51 17.55
N ALA A 644 9.87 0.81 17.31
CA ALA A 644 9.41 1.31 16.02
C ALA A 644 10.35 0.91 14.86
N LEU A 645 11.67 1.01 15.09
CA LEU A 645 12.67 0.61 14.09
C LEU A 645 12.69 -0.90 13.83
N ARG A 646 12.29 -1.74 14.81
CA ARG A 646 12.16 -3.20 14.62
C ARG A 646 11.14 -3.53 13.53
N LEU A 647 10.08 -2.73 13.38
CA LEU A 647 9.07 -2.90 12.32
C LEU A 647 9.67 -2.91 10.91
N LYS A 648 10.77 -2.17 10.69
CA LYS A 648 11.49 -2.15 9.40
C LYS A 648 11.98 -3.54 8.99
N ARG A 649 12.35 -4.39 9.98
CA ARG A 649 12.90 -5.74 9.78
C ARG A 649 11.84 -6.85 9.93
N ALA A 650 10.62 -6.52 10.32
CA ALA A 650 9.55 -7.51 10.44
C ALA A 650 9.31 -8.18 9.08
N ARG A 651 9.17 -9.50 9.05
CA ARG A 651 8.78 -10.25 7.85
C ARG A 651 7.28 -10.05 7.63
N ILE A 652 6.85 -10.13 6.37
CA ILE A 652 5.46 -10.09 5.94
C ILE A 652 5.20 -11.50 5.41
N ASP A 653 4.97 -12.41 6.35
CA ASP A 653 4.66 -13.81 6.01
C ASP A 653 3.20 -14.08 6.31
#